data_00defb72e5e1d8a25265651855d10052
#
_entry.id   00defb72e5e1d8a25265651855d10052
#
_cell.length_a   1.000
_cell.length_b   1.000
_cell.length_c   1.000
_cell.angle_alpha   90.00
_cell.angle_beta   90.00
_cell.angle_gamma   90.00
#
_symmetry.space_group_name_H-M   'P 1'
#
loop_
_entity.id
_entity.type
_entity.pdbx_description
1 polymer ?
#
loop_
_entity_poly.entity_id
_entity_poly.type
_entity_poly.pdbx_seq_one_letter_code
_entity_poly.pdbx_strand_id
1 'polypeptide(L)'
;MSEFQREARFFAELPVMPLREVVMLPRTIMPLFVGREASIKAIELAQSGYNKQMFLVAQREPDVEKPGADDLSPVGVVCKVLQMLRLPDGTIKVLFEGLHRARWTELREEDNCLMAMLCTVPESESRPEEREALVRTVQEALEEYAKNNKKLTQEALMSIMALRDAGPLADAVVPHLKVDYRKKQEVLEIADVTERLERVYELLQGEVALASVEKRIKNRVKVQMERNQREYYLSEQLKAINKEMGREDDPQAEVDELEKKLEGRNMPQEARERCQSELRKLRSMPPSAAEYTVVRNYVDWLLDLPWNDLKEIDIDIEKARAILEGDHFGLEKPKDRILEYLAVQKLSNGLRGPILCFVGPPGVGKTSLAKSVARATGREYVRLSLGGVRDEAEIRGHRRTYVGALPGKIIQSLKRVKSSNPLFCLDEIDKMTSDFRGDPASALLEVLDPEQNNTFMDHYLDLEYDLSKVFFITTANSLDTIPAPLLDRMEIIELNSYLETEKRQIARNFLLPRQVKEHGLKPENIALSDGAILEIIRSYTREAGVRNLEREIAALCRKTAIRLVEDNDLDKCVSISRQNLASFLGVKKYRHEERESESQVGVCAGLAYNQRGGEILMVETCLMSGSGQVVITGQLGDVMTESARAALTYVRSRAEILGLDPRFHRKVDIHVHVPDGATPKDGPSAGITLATSITSALLGIPVRNDVAMTGEISLRGRVLPIGGLREKLLAARRSGIKKVLMPHDNEKDLKEVPAEVLEDLEIVFVDHVDEVLPHALAASVEEIFSGRATAQPLYLSLRAGKNDKDSSAAAPQ
;
A
#
# COMPACT_ATOMS: atom_id res chain seq x y z
N MET A 1 -26.12 -36.25 1.66
CA MET A 1 -25.04 -37.17 2.06
C MET A 1 -24.10 -37.27 0.88
N SER A 2 -22.95 -36.59 0.96
CA SER A 2 -21.97 -36.49 -0.13
C SER A 2 -21.27 -37.83 -0.40
N GLU A 3 -20.80 -38.05 -1.62
CA GLU A 3 -20.02 -39.23 -2.05
C GLU A 3 -18.83 -39.60 -1.17
N PHE A 4 -18.34 -38.71 -0.37
CA PHE A 4 -17.28 -38.90 0.62
C PHE A 4 -17.59 -39.88 1.78
N GLN A 5 -18.85 -40.22 2.00
CA GLN A 5 -19.23 -41.11 3.11
C GLN A 5 -19.18 -42.63 2.79
N ARG A 6 -18.83 -43.03 1.56
CA ARG A 6 -18.90 -44.44 1.15
C ARG A 6 -17.58 -45.22 1.33
N GLU A 7 -16.45 -44.61 1.57
CA GLU A 7 -15.13 -45.32 1.74
C GLU A 7 -14.47 -45.20 3.09
N ALA A 8 -15.05 -44.46 4.03
CA ALA A 8 -14.46 -44.29 5.38
C ALA A 8 -14.61 -45.57 6.19
N ARG A 9 -13.50 -46.24 6.46
CA ARG A 9 -13.44 -47.36 7.45
C ARG A 9 -13.44 -46.72 8.84
N PHE A 10 -14.50 -46.99 9.62
CA PHE A 10 -14.57 -46.59 11.01
C PHE A 10 -13.55 -47.41 11.83
N PHE A 11 -12.77 -46.69 12.66
CA PHE A 11 -11.91 -47.28 13.66
C PHE A 11 -12.61 -47.33 15.01
N ALA A 12 -12.02 -48.11 15.94
CA ALA A 12 -12.47 -48.11 17.32
C ALA A 12 -12.33 -46.70 17.93
N GLU A 13 -13.17 -46.45 18.91
CA GLU A 13 -13.08 -45.25 19.74
C GLU A 13 -11.72 -45.17 20.43
N LEU A 14 -11.04 -44.01 20.33
CA LEU A 14 -9.71 -43.80 20.91
C LEU A 14 -9.70 -42.60 21.88
N PRO A 15 -8.87 -42.67 22.96
CA PRO A 15 -8.62 -41.52 23.81
C PRO A 15 -7.92 -40.41 23.05
N VAL A 16 -8.36 -39.14 23.31
CA VAL A 16 -7.90 -37.96 22.63
C VAL A 16 -6.95 -37.13 23.49
N MET A 17 -5.88 -36.67 22.90
CA MET A 17 -4.99 -35.68 23.53
C MET A 17 -4.92 -34.41 22.69
N PRO A 18 -5.50 -33.29 23.18
CA PRO A 18 -5.35 -31.98 22.57
C PRO A 18 -3.92 -31.45 22.68
N LEU A 19 -3.36 -30.98 21.56
CA LEU A 19 -2.00 -30.41 21.50
C LEU A 19 -2.08 -28.87 21.38
N ARG A 20 -1.23 -28.19 22.16
CA ARG A 20 -1.04 -26.72 22.09
C ARG A 20 0.15 -26.43 21.19
N GLU A 21 -0.03 -25.57 20.20
CA GLU A 21 1.04 -25.06 19.30
C GLU A 21 1.94 -26.13 18.63
N VAL A 22 1.53 -27.39 18.70
CA VAL A 22 2.26 -28.53 18.12
C VAL A 22 1.31 -29.35 17.26
N VAL A 23 1.80 -29.78 16.11
CA VAL A 23 1.07 -30.68 15.21
C VAL A 23 1.88 -31.97 15.05
N MET A 24 1.23 -33.09 15.31
CA MET A 24 1.78 -34.41 15.04
C MET A 24 1.54 -34.78 13.58
N LEU A 25 2.53 -35.41 12.95
CA LEU A 25 2.45 -35.86 11.57
C LEU A 25 2.64 -37.39 11.50
N PRO A 26 2.04 -38.03 10.50
CA PRO A 26 2.29 -39.48 10.30
C PRO A 26 3.75 -39.82 10.12
N ARG A 27 4.14 -40.98 10.59
CA ARG A 27 5.52 -41.53 10.51
C ARG A 27 6.59 -40.69 11.19
N THR A 28 6.19 -39.72 12.02
CA THR A 28 7.13 -38.92 12.81
C THR A 28 7.18 -39.42 14.26
N ILE A 29 8.35 -39.32 14.88
CA ILE A 29 8.56 -39.64 16.29
C ILE A 29 8.80 -38.34 17.03
N MET A 30 7.98 -38.05 18.03
CA MET A 30 8.04 -36.79 18.75
C MET A 30 7.94 -37.00 20.27
N PRO A 31 8.87 -36.43 21.06
CA PRO A 31 8.74 -36.36 22.50
C PRO A 31 7.84 -35.22 22.91
N LEU A 32 6.82 -35.48 23.73
CA LEU A 32 5.95 -34.48 24.31
C LEU A 32 6.01 -34.51 25.83
N PHE A 33 5.93 -33.32 26.44
CA PHE A 33 5.81 -33.17 27.90
C PHE A 33 4.36 -32.92 28.24
N VAL A 34 3.76 -33.79 29.03
CA VAL A 34 2.36 -33.81 29.35
C VAL A 34 2.16 -33.53 30.83
N GLY A 35 1.47 -32.44 31.16
CA GLY A 35 1.19 -32.01 32.54
C GLY A 35 -0.29 -31.88 32.88
N ARG A 36 -1.20 -31.89 31.87
CA ARG A 36 -2.65 -31.81 32.12
C ARG A 36 -3.19 -33.14 32.61
N GLU A 37 -3.98 -33.15 33.69
CA GLU A 37 -4.58 -34.37 34.26
C GLU A 37 -5.41 -35.17 33.24
N ALA A 38 -6.24 -34.50 32.42
CA ALA A 38 -7.03 -35.16 31.37
C ALA A 38 -6.15 -35.86 30.33
N SER A 39 -5.03 -35.23 29.91
CA SER A 39 -4.09 -35.83 28.97
C SER A 39 -3.29 -36.96 29.57
N ILE A 40 -2.95 -36.91 30.86
CA ILE A 40 -2.28 -38.01 31.59
C ILE A 40 -3.21 -39.23 31.67
N LYS A 41 -4.49 -39.01 32.02
CA LYS A 41 -5.49 -40.08 32.03
C LYS A 41 -5.70 -40.68 30.64
N ALA A 42 -5.73 -39.87 29.59
CA ALA A 42 -5.83 -40.37 28.21
C ALA A 42 -4.67 -41.32 27.84
N ILE A 43 -3.46 -41.00 28.28
CA ILE A 43 -2.28 -41.81 28.05
C ILE A 43 -2.36 -43.14 28.85
N GLU A 44 -2.83 -43.09 30.10
CA GLU A 44 -3.00 -44.28 30.95
C GLU A 44 -4.09 -45.22 30.39
N LEU A 45 -5.19 -44.66 29.90
CA LEU A 45 -6.22 -45.41 29.19
C LEU A 45 -5.71 -46.03 27.91
N ALA A 46 -4.92 -45.31 27.11
CA ALA A 46 -4.31 -45.85 25.90
C ALA A 46 -3.40 -47.02 26.18
N GLN A 47 -2.65 -46.99 27.32
CA GLN A 47 -1.75 -48.10 27.71
C GLN A 47 -2.50 -49.34 28.20
N SER A 48 -3.62 -49.16 28.89
CA SER A 48 -4.34 -50.28 29.54
C SER A 48 -5.33 -51.00 28.61
N GLY A 49 -5.93 -50.31 27.64
CA GLY A 49 -7.04 -50.87 26.88
C GLY A 49 -7.02 -50.70 25.35
N TYR A 50 -6.18 -49.82 24.77
CA TYR A 50 -6.24 -49.42 23.36
C TYR A 50 -4.97 -49.72 22.56
N ASN A 51 -4.32 -50.80 22.79
CA ASN A 51 -3.06 -51.24 22.14
C ASN A 51 -1.96 -50.16 22.13
N LYS A 52 -1.94 -49.28 23.15
CA LYS A 52 -1.06 -48.11 23.26
C LYS A 52 -1.32 -47.08 22.17
N GLN A 53 -2.51 -47.06 21.56
CA GLN A 53 -2.89 -46.09 20.54
C GLN A 53 -3.77 -45.00 21.14
N MET A 54 -3.61 -43.80 20.66
CA MET A 54 -4.45 -42.62 21.00
C MET A 54 -4.48 -41.63 19.86
N PHE A 55 -5.39 -40.72 19.89
CA PHE A 55 -5.59 -39.70 18.88
C PHE A 55 -5.02 -38.35 19.36
N LEU A 56 -4.04 -37.82 18.62
CA LEU A 56 -3.45 -36.52 18.87
C LEU A 56 -4.02 -35.49 17.87
N VAL A 57 -4.55 -34.39 18.37
CA VAL A 57 -5.19 -33.35 17.55
C VAL A 57 -4.80 -31.96 18.04
N ALA A 58 -4.51 -31.04 17.13
CA ALA A 58 -4.14 -29.68 17.49
C ALA A 58 -5.35 -28.84 17.91
N GLN A 59 -5.17 -28.01 18.93
CA GLN A 59 -6.16 -26.99 19.31
C GLN A 59 -6.11 -25.84 18.32
N ARG A 60 -7.27 -25.23 18.00
CA ARG A 60 -7.37 -24.02 17.19
C ARG A 60 -6.87 -22.79 17.96
N GLU A 61 -7.25 -22.72 19.23
CA GLU A 61 -6.81 -21.67 20.15
C GLU A 61 -5.99 -22.29 21.29
N PRO A 62 -4.69 -21.92 21.43
CA PRO A 62 -3.77 -22.55 22.41
C PRO A 62 -4.13 -22.25 23.87
N ASP A 63 -4.79 -21.12 24.11
CA ASP A 63 -5.07 -20.62 25.47
C ASP A 63 -6.24 -21.33 26.16
N VAL A 64 -7.04 -22.10 25.42
CA VAL A 64 -8.18 -22.82 25.99
C VAL A 64 -7.68 -23.98 26.85
N GLU A 65 -8.00 -23.93 28.16
CA GLU A 65 -7.57 -24.98 29.09
C GLU A 65 -8.33 -26.29 28.91
N LYS A 66 -9.65 -26.23 28.69
CA LYS A 66 -10.52 -27.37 28.42
C LYS A 66 -11.16 -27.26 27.04
N PRO A 67 -10.50 -27.73 25.99
CA PRO A 67 -10.99 -27.60 24.64
C PRO A 67 -12.22 -28.49 24.40
N GLY A 68 -13.29 -27.90 23.87
CA GLY A 68 -14.47 -28.58 23.35
C GLY A 68 -14.32 -28.99 21.88
N ALA A 69 -15.43 -29.43 21.26
CA ALA A 69 -15.44 -29.86 19.87
C ALA A 69 -15.08 -28.72 18.90
N ASP A 70 -15.51 -27.48 19.15
CA ASP A 70 -15.26 -26.33 18.29
C ASP A 70 -13.80 -25.83 18.37
N ASP A 71 -13.11 -26.16 19.47
CA ASP A 71 -11.73 -25.73 19.71
C ASP A 71 -10.68 -26.68 19.11
N LEU A 72 -11.11 -27.83 18.58
CA LEU A 72 -10.22 -28.84 18.00
C LEU A 72 -10.24 -28.79 16.48
N SER A 73 -9.10 -29.07 15.88
CA SER A 73 -8.99 -29.24 14.43
C SER A 73 -9.72 -30.51 13.96
N PRO A 74 -10.28 -30.52 12.74
CA PRO A 74 -11.09 -31.63 12.28
C PRO A 74 -10.27 -32.90 11.99
N VAL A 75 -8.97 -32.76 11.71
CA VAL A 75 -8.06 -33.85 11.36
C VAL A 75 -6.89 -33.87 12.36
N GLY A 76 -6.56 -35.05 12.83
CA GLY A 76 -5.40 -35.31 13.66
C GLY A 76 -4.70 -36.61 13.24
N VAL A 77 -3.86 -37.14 14.12
CA VAL A 77 -3.08 -38.35 13.86
C VAL A 77 -3.31 -39.39 14.95
N VAL A 78 -3.58 -40.60 14.53
CA VAL A 78 -3.53 -41.75 15.44
C VAL A 78 -2.08 -42.07 15.73
N CYS A 79 -1.72 -42.06 17.00
CA CYS A 79 -0.35 -42.24 17.47
C CYS A 79 -0.23 -43.42 18.39
N LYS A 80 0.97 -44.03 18.41
CA LYS A 80 1.35 -45.08 19.33
C LYS A 80 2.29 -44.57 20.41
N VAL A 81 2.04 -44.91 21.66
CA VAL A 81 2.92 -44.58 22.76
C VAL A 81 4.10 -45.58 22.75
N LEU A 82 5.31 -45.08 22.45
CA LEU A 82 6.53 -45.91 22.44
C LEU A 82 7.17 -46.03 23.82
N GLN A 83 7.34 -44.90 24.50
CA GLN A 83 8.01 -44.82 25.79
C GLN A 83 7.39 -43.71 26.65
N MET A 84 7.29 -43.94 27.95
CA MET A 84 6.83 -43.00 28.94
C MET A 84 7.79 -42.94 30.11
N LEU A 85 8.12 -41.70 30.52
CA LEU A 85 8.98 -41.41 31.66
C LEU A 85 8.31 -40.41 32.56
N ARG A 86 8.03 -40.76 33.82
CA ARG A 86 7.51 -39.83 34.82
C ARG A 86 8.65 -38.99 35.39
N LEU A 87 8.48 -37.69 35.39
CA LEU A 87 9.42 -36.71 35.92
C LEU A 87 9.10 -36.35 37.37
N PRO A 88 10.08 -35.87 38.16
CA PRO A 88 9.85 -35.52 39.57
C PRO A 88 8.88 -34.36 39.82
N ASP A 89 8.65 -33.53 38.81
CA ASP A 89 7.71 -32.38 38.85
C ASP A 89 6.25 -32.77 38.57
N GLY A 90 5.95 -34.06 38.42
CA GLY A 90 4.63 -34.58 38.13
C GLY A 90 4.25 -34.58 36.63
N THR A 91 5.10 -34.04 35.75
CA THR A 91 4.92 -34.13 34.31
C THR A 91 5.36 -35.47 33.77
N ILE A 92 4.79 -35.90 32.64
CA ILE A 92 5.16 -37.14 31.97
C ILE A 92 5.78 -36.80 30.62
N LYS A 93 7.01 -37.25 30.39
CA LYS A 93 7.64 -37.22 29.07
C LYS A 93 7.23 -38.48 28.31
N VAL A 94 6.54 -38.30 27.19
CA VAL A 94 6.05 -39.41 26.36
C VAL A 94 6.63 -39.32 24.96
N LEU A 95 7.08 -40.44 24.42
CA LEU A 95 7.53 -40.54 23.04
C LEU A 95 6.39 -41.14 22.21
N PHE A 96 5.90 -40.40 21.26
CA PHE A 96 4.82 -40.78 20.36
C PHE A 96 5.37 -41.07 18.96
N GLU A 97 4.80 -42.09 18.32
CA GLU A 97 4.97 -42.39 16.90
C GLU A 97 3.65 -42.16 16.18
N GLY A 98 3.63 -41.27 15.20
CA GLY A 98 2.47 -41.03 14.35
C GLY A 98 2.26 -42.18 13.38
N LEU A 99 1.03 -42.72 13.32
CA LEU A 99 0.72 -43.87 12.46
C LEU A 99 0.06 -43.40 11.15
N HIS A 100 -1.13 -42.86 11.25
CA HIS A 100 -1.91 -42.40 10.09
C HIS A 100 -2.86 -41.27 10.46
N ARG A 101 -3.32 -40.50 9.41
CA ARG A 101 -4.31 -39.43 9.54
C ARG A 101 -5.67 -40.01 9.87
N ALA A 102 -6.39 -39.35 10.76
CA ALA A 102 -7.79 -39.63 11.04
C ALA A 102 -8.57 -38.34 11.25
N ARG A 103 -9.85 -38.42 10.95
CA ARG A 103 -10.84 -37.37 11.27
C ARG A 103 -11.74 -37.89 12.37
N TRP A 104 -12.00 -37.08 13.37
CA TRP A 104 -13.00 -37.41 14.37
C TRP A 104 -14.38 -37.03 13.88
N THR A 105 -15.40 -37.82 14.24
CA THR A 105 -16.80 -37.62 13.86
C THR A 105 -17.67 -37.31 15.06
N GLU A 106 -17.36 -37.88 16.19
CA GLU A 106 -18.08 -37.72 17.45
C GLU A 106 -17.08 -37.62 18.59
N LEU A 107 -17.26 -36.62 19.46
CA LEU A 107 -16.41 -36.42 20.63
C LEU A 107 -17.25 -36.56 21.88
N ARG A 108 -16.75 -37.34 22.85
CA ARG A 108 -17.42 -37.61 24.14
C ARG A 108 -16.42 -37.37 25.26
N GLU A 109 -16.89 -36.88 26.38
CA GLU A 109 -16.10 -36.80 27.60
C GLU A 109 -16.51 -37.94 28.52
N GLU A 110 -15.59 -38.80 28.87
CA GLU A 110 -15.79 -39.92 29.74
C GLU A 110 -14.69 -39.95 30.82
N ASP A 111 -15.07 -40.01 32.10
CA ASP A 111 -14.14 -40.00 33.24
C ASP A 111 -13.05 -38.88 33.22
N ASN A 112 -13.44 -37.67 32.80
CA ASN A 112 -12.53 -36.52 32.65
C ASN A 112 -11.43 -36.74 31.57
N CYS A 113 -11.74 -37.55 30.57
CA CYS A 113 -10.94 -37.84 29.40
C CYS A 113 -11.76 -37.66 28.14
N LEU A 114 -11.19 -37.09 27.10
CA LEU A 114 -11.87 -36.97 25.81
C LEU A 114 -11.70 -38.27 25.01
N MET A 115 -12.80 -38.80 24.51
CA MET A 115 -12.84 -39.96 23.61
C MET A 115 -13.40 -39.54 22.27
N ALA A 116 -12.87 -40.03 21.17
CA ALA A 116 -13.35 -39.73 19.84
C ALA A 116 -13.59 -40.96 18.98
N MET A 117 -14.72 -40.97 18.28
CA MET A 117 -14.95 -41.87 17.16
C MET A 117 -14.21 -41.36 15.93
N LEU A 118 -13.34 -42.20 15.36
CA LEU A 118 -12.44 -41.82 14.28
C LEU A 118 -12.79 -42.53 12.96
N CYS A 119 -12.62 -41.80 11.85
CA CYS A 119 -12.59 -42.36 10.53
C CYS A 119 -11.24 -42.05 9.85
N THR A 120 -10.67 -42.99 9.11
CA THR A 120 -9.45 -42.76 8.35
C THR A 120 -9.67 -41.72 7.27
N VAL A 121 -8.67 -40.89 7.03
CA VAL A 121 -8.59 -40.01 5.86
C VAL A 121 -7.78 -40.77 4.80
N PRO A 122 -8.41 -41.31 3.74
CA PRO A 122 -7.70 -41.97 2.66
C PRO A 122 -6.85 -40.92 1.91
N GLU A 123 -5.63 -41.27 1.55
CA GLU A 123 -4.81 -40.45 0.67
C GLU A 123 -5.33 -40.56 -0.77
N SER A 124 -5.51 -39.44 -1.44
CA SER A 124 -5.87 -39.33 -2.86
C SER A 124 -4.69 -38.76 -3.65
N GLU A 125 -4.66 -39.03 -4.93
CA GLU A 125 -3.65 -38.52 -5.86
C GLU A 125 -4.33 -38.02 -7.11
N SER A 126 -4.44 -36.70 -7.26
CA SER A 126 -5.16 -36.07 -8.36
C SER A 126 -4.34 -35.99 -9.65
N ARG A 127 -3.00 -35.90 -9.56
CA ARG A 127 -2.09 -35.72 -10.70
C ARG A 127 -0.85 -36.61 -10.60
N PRO A 128 -0.96 -37.91 -10.84
CA PRO A 128 0.17 -38.83 -10.68
C PRO A 128 1.35 -38.56 -11.62
N GLU A 129 1.11 -37.95 -12.77
CA GLU A 129 2.11 -37.56 -13.78
C GLU A 129 3.07 -36.42 -13.29
N GLU A 130 2.60 -35.54 -12.41
CA GLU A 130 3.42 -34.44 -11.87
C GLU A 130 4.21 -34.85 -10.61
N ARG A 131 3.90 -35.99 -10.01
CA ARG A 131 4.44 -36.46 -8.75
C ARG A 131 5.97 -36.48 -8.70
N GLU A 132 6.61 -37.14 -9.69
CA GLU A 132 8.07 -37.27 -9.68
C GLU A 132 8.77 -35.92 -9.84
N ALA A 133 8.20 -35.03 -10.61
CA ALA A 133 8.72 -33.66 -10.77
C ALA A 133 8.62 -32.88 -9.45
N LEU A 134 7.47 -32.93 -8.79
CA LEU A 134 7.23 -32.26 -7.51
C LEU A 134 8.12 -32.81 -6.40
N VAL A 135 8.31 -34.14 -6.32
CA VAL A 135 9.23 -34.77 -5.34
C VAL A 135 10.64 -34.22 -5.51
N ARG A 136 11.15 -34.13 -6.74
CA ARG A 136 12.48 -33.55 -7.03
C ARG A 136 12.55 -32.08 -6.64
N THR A 137 11.55 -31.32 -7.02
CA THR A 137 11.49 -29.88 -6.72
C THR A 137 11.46 -29.60 -5.22
N VAL A 138 10.71 -30.39 -4.45
CA VAL A 138 10.69 -30.28 -2.97
C VAL A 138 12.03 -30.68 -2.37
N GLN A 139 12.69 -31.72 -2.90
CA GLN A 139 14.00 -32.14 -2.44
C GLN A 139 15.08 -31.08 -2.70
N GLU A 140 15.10 -30.48 -3.89
CA GLU A 140 16.00 -29.37 -4.21
C GLU A 140 15.78 -28.15 -3.31
N ALA A 141 14.52 -27.77 -3.08
CA ALA A 141 14.17 -26.68 -2.17
C ALA A 141 14.56 -26.99 -0.72
N LEU A 142 14.45 -28.24 -0.28
CA LEU A 142 14.89 -28.68 1.04
C LEU A 142 16.42 -28.62 1.21
N GLU A 143 17.18 -28.98 0.18
CA GLU A 143 18.65 -28.84 0.20
C GLU A 143 19.06 -27.36 0.32
N GLU A 144 18.36 -26.46 -0.38
CA GLU A 144 18.60 -25.02 -0.29
C GLU A 144 18.25 -24.49 1.10
N TYR A 145 17.12 -24.91 1.65
CA TYR A 145 16.72 -24.58 3.03
C TYR A 145 17.76 -25.07 4.06
N ALA A 146 18.26 -26.29 3.91
CA ALA A 146 19.26 -26.90 4.81
C ALA A 146 20.58 -26.12 4.85
N LYS A 147 21.02 -25.53 3.69
CA LYS A 147 22.24 -24.70 3.62
C LYS A 147 22.15 -23.47 4.53
N ASN A 148 20.95 -22.97 4.77
CA ASN A 148 20.72 -21.76 5.56
C ASN A 148 20.21 -22.07 6.98
N ASN A 149 19.84 -23.32 7.31
CA ASN A 149 19.27 -23.71 8.60
C ASN A 149 20.12 -24.73 9.32
N LYS A 150 20.89 -24.28 10.30
CA LYS A 150 21.79 -25.18 11.14
C LYS A 150 21.05 -26.16 12.04
N LYS A 151 19.73 -26.08 12.19
CA LYS A 151 18.96 -27.00 13.02
C LYS A 151 18.62 -28.32 12.32
N LEU A 152 18.67 -28.37 10.99
CA LEU A 152 18.48 -29.58 10.23
C LEU A 152 19.84 -30.31 10.16
N THR A 153 19.95 -31.46 10.84
CA THR A 153 21.18 -32.24 10.83
C THR A 153 21.39 -32.93 9.48
N GLN A 154 22.62 -33.18 9.09
CA GLN A 154 22.92 -33.90 7.84
C GLN A 154 22.28 -35.28 7.77
N GLU A 155 22.19 -35.97 8.90
CA GLU A 155 21.54 -37.28 9.00
C GLU A 155 20.04 -37.19 8.72
N ALA A 156 19.35 -36.21 9.30
CA ALA A 156 17.94 -36.00 9.04
C ALA A 156 17.71 -35.63 7.57
N LEU A 157 18.54 -34.75 6.99
CA LEU A 157 18.45 -34.38 5.59
C LEU A 157 18.60 -35.59 4.67
N MET A 158 19.63 -36.43 4.90
CA MET A 158 19.84 -37.64 4.10
C MET A 158 18.69 -38.65 4.24
N SER A 159 18.12 -38.77 5.42
CA SER A 159 16.96 -39.63 5.67
C SER A 159 15.72 -39.15 4.91
N ILE A 160 15.47 -37.86 4.88
CA ILE A 160 14.33 -37.29 4.13
C ILE A 160 14.56 -37.38 2.63
N MET A 161 15.77 -37.11 2.14
CA MET A 161 16.15 -37.21 0.74
C MET A 161 16.08 -38.62 0.16
N ALA A 162 16.16 -39.64 1.01
CA ALA A 162 16.01 -41.05 0.61
C ALA A 162 14.55 -41.44 0.32
N LEU A 163 13.56 -40.62 0.75
CA LEU A 163 12.14 -40.89 0.53
C LEU A 163 11.78 -40.59 -0.93
N ARG A 164 11.20 -41.55 -1.61
CA ARG A 164 10.73 -41.43 -3.00
C ARG A 164 9.23 -41.24 -3.13
N ASP A 165 8.50 -41.64 -2.09
CA ASP A 165 7.04 -41.51 -2.05
C ASP A 165 6.63 -40.12 -1.61
N ALA A 166 5.73 -39.52 -2.36
CA ALA A 166 5.33 -38.14 -2.19
C ALA A 166 4.66 -37.84 -0.83
N GLY A 167 3.78 -38.70 -0.35
CA GLY A 167 3.09 -38.51 0.94
C GLY A 167 4.08 -38.55 2.13
N PRO A 168 4.90 -39.60 2.29
CA PRO A 168 5.95 -39.68 3.30
C PRO A 168 6.95 -38.53 3.24
N LEU A 169 7.33 -38.08 2.04
CA LEU A 169 8.23 -36.94 1.87
C LEU A 169 7.63 -35.66 2.43
N ALA A 170 6.37 -35.33 2.03
CA ALA A 170 5.68 -34.17 2.54
C ALA A 170 5.61 -34.15 4.07
N ASP A 171 5.22 -35.27 4.67
CA ASP A 171 5.10 -35.45 6.13
C ASP A 171 6.43 -35.34 6.87
N ALA A 172 7.52 -35.82 6.26
CA ALA A 172 8.87 -35.77 6.85
C ALA A 172 9.50 -34.36 6.82
N VAL A 173 9.14 -33.51 5.81
CA VAL A 173 9.67 -32.15 5.67
C VAL A 173 9.06 -31.19 6.67
N VAL A 174 7.75 -31.22 6.85
CA VAL A 174 6.98 -30.23 7.63
C VAL A 174 7.45 -30.01 9.06
N PRO A 175 7.84 -31.04 9.86
CA PRO A 175 8.33 -30.83 11.22
C PRO A 175 9.58 -29.95 11.31
N HIS A 176 10.40 -29.93 10.25
CA HIS A 176 11.67 -29.21 10.21
C HIS A 176 11.50 -27.74 9.76
N LEU A 177 10.31 -27.34 9.26
CA LEU A 177 10.02 -25.96 8.88
C LEU A 177 9.75 -25.09 10.11
N LYS A 178 10.24 -23.85 10.06
CA LYS A 178 10.04 -22.84 11.11
C LYS A 178 8.73 -22.06 10.94
N VAL A 179 7.72 -22.68 10.43
CA VAL A 179 6.40 -22.07 10.22
C VAL A 179 5.49 -22.28 11.43
N ASP A 180 4.47 -21.41 11.54
CA ASP A 180 3.44 -21.51 12.56
C ASP A 180 2.74 -22.88 12.53
N TYR A 181 2.33 -23.39 13.71
CA TYR A 181 1.65 -24.68 13.84
C TYR A 181 0.34 -24.73 13.02
N ARG A 182 -0.36 -23.61 12.84
CA ARG A 182 -1.57 -23.52 12.01
C ARG A 182 -1.29 -23.90 10.55
N LYS A 183 -0.17 -23.43 9.99
CA LYS A 183 0.27 -23.83 8.64
C LYS A 183 0.66 -25.29 8.54
N LYS A 184 1.23 -25.86 9.61
CA LYS A 184 1.52 -27.32 9.68
C LYS A 184 0.22 -28.11 9.74
N GLN A 185 -0.78 -27.61 10.43
CA GLN A 185 -2.11 -28.19 10.51
C GLN A 185 -2.82 -28.19 9.15
N GLU A 186 -2.74 -27.06 8.39
CA GLU A 186 -3.25 -27.00 7.01
C GLU A 186 -2.68 -28.13 6.15
N VAL A 187 -1.36 -28.37 6.22
CA VAL A 187 -0.73 -29.46 5.45
C VAL A 187 -1.22 -30.84 5.91
N LEU A 188 -1.46 -31.03 7.21
CA LEU A 188 -2.02 -32.28 7.73
C LEU A 188 -3.43 -32.56 7.22
N GLU A 189 -4.24 -31.51 7.02
CA GLU A 189 -5.64 -31.61 6.57
C GLU A 189 -5.80 -31.90 5.08
N ILE A 190 -4.75 -31.66 4.27
CA ILE A 190 -4.78 -31.93 2.83
C ILE A 190 -4.69 -33.44 2.59
N ALA A 191 -5.76 -34.02 2.04
CA ALA A 191 -5.84 -35.45 1.73
C ALA A 191 -5.13 -35.80 0.42
N ASP A 192 -5.15 -34.90 -0.55
CA ASP A 192 -4.46 -35.09 -1.84
C ASP A 192 -2.95 -34.91 -1.69
N VAL A 193 -2.21 -35.93 -2.12
CA VAL A 193 -0.76 -35.97 -1.94
C VAL A 193 -0.03 -34.94 -2.82
N THR A 194 -0.56 -34.67 -4.01
CA THR A 194 0.03 -33.70 -4.94
C THR A 194 -0.14 -32.27 -4.42
N GLU A 195 -1.36 -31.91 -4.01
CA GLU A 195 -1.67 -30.62 -3.41
C GLU A 195 -0.89 -30.39 -2.10
N ARG A 196 -0.70 -31.45 -1.31
CA ARG A 196 0.09 -31.41 -0.09
C ARG A 196 1.55 -31.09 -0.38
N LEU A 197 2.16 -31.72 -1.40
CA LEU A 197 3.54 -31.43 -1.82
C LEU A 197 3.68 -29.99 -2.36
N GLU A 198 2.72 -29.52 -3.15
CA GLU A 198 2.70 -28.13 -3.63
C GLU A 198 2.70 -27.17 -2.42
N ARG A 199 1.85 -27.43 -1.43
CA ARG A 199 1.79 -26.60 -0.21
C ARG A 199 3.09 -26.63 0.59
N VAL A 200 3.73 -27.80 0.71
CA VAL A 200 5.03 -27.92 1.36
C VAL A 200 6.11 -27.15 0.59
N TYR A 201 6.08 -27.19 -0.74
CA TYR A 201 6.99 -26.43 -1.58
C TYR A 201 6.84 -24.92 -1.40
N GLU A 202 5.60 -24.40 -1.37
CA GLU A 202 5.32 -22.99 -1.08
C GLU A 202 5.90 -22.56 0.28
N LEU A 203 5.69 -23.35 1.32
CA LEU A 203 6.21 -23.07 2.64
C LEU A 203 7.75 -23.07 2.67
N LEU A 204 8.40 -24.02 1.97
CA LEU A 204 9.85 -24.07 1.83
C LEU A 204 10.40 -22.84 1.13
N GLN A 205 9.80 -22.44 0.01
CA GLN A 205 10.22 -21.24 -0.74
C GLN A 205 10.09 -19.98 0.11
N GLY A 206 9.00 -19.84 0.86
CA GLY A 206 8.83 -18.74 1.80
C GLY A 206 9.95 -18.67 2.85
N GLU A 207 10.32 -19.78 3.43
CA GLU A 207 11.39 -19.88 4.43
C GLU A 207 12.79 -19.62 3.83
N VAL A 208 13.07 -20.11 2.63
CA VAL A 208 14.32 -19.83 1.90
C VAL A 208 14.46 -18.34 1.59
N ALA A 209 13.39 -17.70 1.12
CA ALA A 209 13.37 -16.27 0.88
C ALA A 209 13.63 -15.46 2.17
N LEU A 210 12.97 -15.81 3.27
CA LEU A 210 13.16 -15.18 4.57
C LEU A 210 14.60 -15.31 5.07
N ALA A 211 15.17 -16.53 4.98
CA ALA A 211 16.56 -16.80 5.38
C ALA A 211 17.57 -16.00 4.54
N SER A 212 17.29 -15.79 3.26
CA SER A 212 18.13 -14.97 2.37
C SER A 212 18.14 -13.49 2.78
N VAL A 213 16.98 -12.95 3.21
CA VAL A 213 16.85 -11.60 3.73
C VAL A 213 17.57 -11.45 5.07
N GLU A 214 17.39 -12.39 5.98
CA GLU A 214 18.12 -12.42 7.27
C GLU A 214 19.65 -12.41 7.07
N LYS A 215 20.14 -13.21 6.13
CA LYS A 215 21.58 -13.27 5.81
C LYS A 215 22.09 -11.94 5.27
N ARG A 216 21.31 -11.27 4.40
CA ARG A 216 21.66 -9.92 3.89
C ARG A 216 21.71 -8.89 5.02
N ILE A 217 20.75 -8.94 5.95
CA ILE A 217 20.72 -8.04 7.11
C ILE A 217 21.93 -8.30 8.00
N LYS A 218 22.20 -9.57 8.37
CA LYS A 218 23.36 -9.95 9.21
C LYS A 218 24.69 -9.54 8.56
N ASN A 219 24.83 -9.71 7.24
CA ASN A 219 26.04 -9.27 6.53
C ASN A 219 26.16 -7.73 6.54
N ARG A 220 25.05 -6.99 6.35
CA ARG A 220 25.06 -5.52 6.41
C ARG A 220 25.48 -5.05 7.80
N VAL A 221 24.90 -5.62 8.85
CA VAL A 221 25.26 -5.32 10.25
C VAL A 221 26.72 -5.66 10.52
N LYS A 222 27.22 -6.82 10.05
CA LYS A 222 28.61 -7.22 10.22
C LYS A 222 29.57 -6.24 9.53
N VAL A 223 29.30 -5.86 8.29
CA VAL A 223 30.11 -4.87 7.55
C VAL A 223 30.08 -3.51 8.26
N GLN A 224 28.92 -3.11 8.79
CA GLN A 224 28.81 -1.88 9.57
C GLN A 224 29.62 -1.95 10.89
N MET A 225 29.58 -3.08 11.59
CA MET A 225 30.38 -3.29 12.80
C MET A 225 31.88 -3.31 12.49
N GLU A 226 32.31 -3.99 11.40
CA GLU A 226 33.71 -4.00 10.97
C GLU A 226 34.19 -2.60 10.56
N ARG A 227 33.33 -1.80 9.92
CA ARG A 227 33.61 -0.39 9.62
C ARG A 227 33.76 0.44 10.88
N ASN A 228 32.84 0.31 11.81
CA ASN A 228 32.90 1.01 13.10
C ASN A 228 34.14 0.59 13.92
N GLN A 229 34.49 -0.69 13.95
CA GLN A 229 35.72 -1.17 14.59
C GLN A 229 36.99 -0.61 13.93
N ARG A 230 36.98 -0.51 12.60
CA ARG A 230 38.12 0.05 11.86
C ARG A 230 38.24 1.55 12.09
N GLU A 231 37.15 2.29 12.14
CA GLU A 231 37.10 3.71 12.50
C GLU A 231 37.57 3.93 13.96
N TYR A 232 37.13 3.06 14.87
CA TYR A 232 37.63 3.08 16.27
C TYR A 232 39.15 2.81 16.34
N TYR A 233 39.65 1.79 15.64
CA TYR A 233 41.06 1.44 15.60
C TYR A 233 41.92 2.55 14.98
N LEU A 234 41.46 3.19 13.91
CA LEU A 234 42.08 4.34 13.27
C LEU A 234 42.06 5.57 14.21
N SER A 235 40.98 5.78 14.97
CA SER A 235 40.88 6.81 15.97
C SER A 235 41.89 6.60 17.13
N GLU A 236 42.06 5.34 17.60
CA GLU A 236 43.03 5.01 18.61
C GLU A 236 44.49 5.17 18.11
N GLN A 237 44.76 4.79 16.85
CA GLN A 237 46.04 5.04 16.22
C GLN A 237 46.33 6.56 16.08
N LEU A 238 45.32 7.34 15.70
CA LEU A 238 45.45 8.81 15.66
C LEU A 238 45.72 9.39 17.03
N LYS A 239 45.08 8.92 18.08
CA LYS A 239 45.38 9.32 19.49
C LYS A 239 46.79 8.93 19.90
N ALA A 240 47.25 7.71 19.55
CA ALA A 240 48.62 7.29 19.85
C ALA A 240 49.67 8.15 19.11
N ILE A 241 49.43 8.44 17.84
CA ILE A 241 50.30 9.32 17.03
C ILE A 241 50.29 10.78 17.57
N ASN A 242 49.10 11.31 17.92
CA ASN A 242 49.01 12.63 18.53
C ASN A 242 49.76 12.70 19.88
N LYS A 243 49.72 11.64 20.69
CA LYS A 243 50.46 11.52 21.93
C LYS A 243 51.97 11.46 21.71
N GLU A 244 52.45 10.75 20.66
CA GLU A 244 53.87 10.74 20.26
C GLU A 244 54.35 12.07 19.67
N MET A 245 53.40 12.82 19.00
CA MET A 245 53.72 14.16 18.47
C MET A 245 53.65 15.27 19.54
N GLY A 246 53.46 14.96 20.83
CA GLY A 246 53.46 15.93 21.92
C GLY A 246 52.23 16.85 21.94
N ARG A 247 51.15 16.49 21.23
CA ARG A 247 49.82 17.09 21.39
C ARG A 247 49.07 16.26 22.42
N GLU A 248 49.34 16.52 23.70
CA GLU A 248 48.48 16.02 24.79
C GLU A 248 47.12 16.71 24.63
N ASP A 249 46.09 15.92 24.21
CA ASP A 249 44.70 16.31 24.42
C ASP A 249 44.51 16.29 25.96
N ASP A 250 44.77 17.43 26.60
CA ASP A 250 44.41 17.61 28.00
C ASP A 250 42.87 17.57 28.10
N PRO A 251 42.30 16.58 28.78
CA PRO A 251 40.84 16.49 28.90
C PRO A 251 40.23 17.73 29.55
N GLN A 252 41.01 18.46 30.31
CA GLN A 252 40.62 19.74 30.90
C GLN A 252 40.58 20.84 29.83
N ALA A 253 41.53 20.85 28.90
CA ALA A 253 41.55 21.82 27.81
C ALA A 253 40.34 21.61 26.87
N GLU A 254 39.91 20.36 26.64
CA GLU A 254 38.70 20.05 25.86
C GLU A 254 37.41 20.56 26.53
N VAL A 255 37.28 20.37 27.87
CA VAL A 255 36.14 20.89 28.63
C VAL A 255 36.13 22.41 28.64
N ASP A 256 37.33 23.06 28.81
CA ASP A 256 37.44 24.50 28.77
C ASP A 256 37.11 25.10 27.40
N GLU A 257 37.38 24.36 26.31
CA GLU A 257 36.94 24.74 24.94
C GLU A 257 35.42 24.67 24.77
N LEU A 258 34.79 23.62 25.32
CA LEU A 258 33.33 23.49 25.31
C LEU A 258 32.65 24.56 26.18
N GLU A 259 33.24 24.94 27.33
CA GLU A 259 32.74 26.02 28.17
C GLU A 259 32.80 27.37 27.41
N LYS A 260 33.91 27.65 26.70
CA LYS A 260 34.02 28.86 25.87
C LYS A 260 32.98 28.87 24.73
N LYS A 261 32.72 27.71 24.11
CA LYS A 261 31.65 27.59 23.11
C LYS A 261 30.27 27.86 23.71
N LEU A 262 30.03 27.42 24.95
CA LEU A 262 28.80 27.67 25.68
C LEU A 262 28.54 29.14 25.97
N GLU A 263 29.60 29.87 26.35
CA GLU A 263 29.52 31.32 26.63
C GLU A 263 29.09 32.14 25.40
N GLY A 264 29.58 31.73 24.21
CA GLY A 264 29.22 32.37 22.92
C GLY A 264 27.87 31.97 22.35
N ARG A 265 27.16 30.98 22.95
CA ARG A 265 25.87 30.47 22.38
C ARG A 265 24.66 31.18 23.00
N ASN A 266 23.72 31.58 22.12
CA ASN A 266 22.43 32.13 22.51
C ASN A 266 21.43 30.99 22.66
N MET A 267 21.28 30.44 23.87
CA MET A 267 20.36 29.34 24.19
C MET A 267 19.47 29.69 25.39
N PRO A 268 18.29 29.03 25.55
CA PRO A 268 17.45 29.18 26.74
C PRO A 268 18.19 28.88 28.02
N GLN A 269 17.78 29.51 29.12
CA GLN A 269 18.45 29.35 30.41
C GLN A 269 18.46 27.90 30.88
N GLU A 270 17.35 27.18 30.72
CA GLU A 270 17.27 25.77 31.08
C GLU A 270 18.29 24.90 30.34
N ALA A 271 18.39 25.06 29.01
CA ALA A 271 19.39 24.36 28.18
C ALA A 271 20.81 24.69 28.58
N ARG A 272 21.08 25.97 28.97
CA ARG A 272 22.37 26.43 29.47
C ARG A 272 22.74 25.79 30.81
N GLU A 273 21.82 25.78 31.77
CA GLU A 273 21.99 25.15 33.07
C GLU A 273 22.24 23.65 32.95
N ARG A 274 21.48 22.99 32.08
CA ARG A 274 21.68 21.58 31.80
C ARG A 274 23.04 21.30 31.18
N CYS A 275 23.45 22.07 30.18
CA CYS A 275 24.78 21.97 29.57
C CYS A 275 25.91 22.17 30.59
N GLN A 276 25.80 23.19 31.45
CA GLN A 276 26.77 23.41 32.55
C GLN A 276 26.82 22.25 33.54
N SER A 277 25.68 21.68 33.88
CA SER A 277 25.61 20.52 34.76
C SER A 277 26.35 19.31 34.16
N GLU A 278 26.11 19.05 32.87
CA GLU A 278 26.78 17.94 32.19
C GLU A 278 28.28 18.20 31.94
N LEU A 279 28.71 19.45 31.71
CA LEU A 279 30.14 19.83 31.65
C LEU A 279 30.86 19.63 32.98
N ARG A 280 30.20 19.94 34.12
CA ARG A 280 30.74 19.63 35.44
C ARG A 280 30.93 18.14 35.66
N LYS A 281 29.97 17.32 35.22
CA LYS A 281 30.10 15.85 35.26
C LYS A 281 31.27 15.38 34.39
N LEU A 282 31.36 15.91 33.17
CA LEU A 282 32.43 15.56 32.21
C LEU A 282 33.83 15.87 32.79
N ARG A 283 33.96 17.01 33.51
CA ARG A 283 35.21 17.41 34.18
C ARG A 283 35.64 16.44 35.31
N SER A 284 34.67 15.80 35.97
CA SER A 284 34.94 14.86 37.06
C SER A 284 35.07 13.40 36.58
N MET A 285 34.74 13.08 35.35
CA MET A 285 34.78 11.72 34.81
C MET A 285 36.14 11.40 34.16
N PRO A 286 36.66 10.19 34.36
CA PRO A 286 37.83 9.75 33.61
C PRO A 286 37.49 9.54 32.15
N PRO A 287 38.34 10.00 31.19
CA PRO A 287 38.07 9.87 29.74
C PRO A 287 37.90 8.45 29.24
N SER A 288 38.37 7.47 29.98
CA SER A 288 38.22 6.03 29.67
C SER A 288 36.85 5.46 30.03
N ALA A 289 36.02 6.21 30.74
CA ALA A 289 34.67 5.73 31.09
C ALA A 289 33.75 5.72 29.89
N ALA A 290 32.97 4.66 29.69
CA ALA A 290 32.00 4.56 28.59
C ALA A 290 30.95 5.69 28.65
N GLU A 291 30.62 6.17 29.83
CA GLU A 291 29.71 7.30 30.07
C GLU A 291 30.26 8.62 29.57
N TYR A 292 31.62 8.81 29.60
CA TYR A 292 32.27 10.04 29.12
C TYR A 292 31.85 10.37 27.70
N THR A 293 31.91 9.39 26.79
CA THR A 293 31.51 9.56 25.38
C THR A 293 30.04 9.90 25.25
N VAL A 294 29.16 9.31 26.05
CA VAL A 294 27.71 9.59 26.02
C VAL A 294 27.43 11.02 26.47
N VAL A 295 28.02 11.45 27.58
CA VAL A 295 27.86 12.83 28.09
C VAL A 295 28.48 13.84 27.13
N ARG A 296 29.65 13.55 26.56
CA ARG A 296 30.34 14.37 25.56
C ARG A 296 29.45 14.59 24.32
N ASN A 297 28.94 13.51 23.76
CA ASN A 297 28.05 13.60 22.63
C ASN A 297 26.78 14.41 22.94
N TYR A 298 26.22 14.25 24.13
CA TYR A 298 25.05 15.03 24.55
C TYR A 298 25.34 16.52 24.63
N VAL A 299 26.49 16.91 25.22
CA VAL A 299 26.95 18.31 25.27
C VAL A 299 27.14 18.87 23.86
N ASP A 300 27.72 18.08 22.92
CA ASP A 300 27.85 18.51 21.53
C ASP A 300 26.49 18.74 20.85
N TRP A 301 25.50 17.91 21.14
CA TRP A 301 24.15 18.13 20.65
C TRP A 301 23.58 19.44 21.17
N LEU A 302 23.68 19.72 22.47
CA LEU A 302 23.18 20.97 23.07
C LEU A 302 23.87 22.22 22.50
N LEU A 303 25.18 22.15 22.28
CA LEU A 303 25.96 23.27 21.75
C LEU A 303 25.76 23.54 20.27
N ASP A 304 25.51 22.46 19.46
CA ASP A 304 25.41 22.59 18.03
C ASP A 304 23.96 22.90 17.55
N LEU A 305 22.97 22.78 18.45
CA LEU A 305 21.57 23.08 18.10
C LEU A 305 21.37 24.59 17.95
N PRO A 306 20.62 25.03 16.95
CA PRO A 306 20.28 26.44 16.72
C PRO A 306 19.09 26.85 17.60
N TRP A 307 19.30 27.12 18.90
CA TRP A 307 18.24 27.46 19.84
C TRP A 307 17.48 28.74 19.46
N ASN A 308 18.22 29.82 19.20
CA ASN A 308 17.70 31.15 18.87
C ASN A 308 18.36 31.73 17.61
N ASP A 309 18.95 30.89 16.78
CA ASP A 309 19.65 31.31 15.57
C ASP A 309 18.60 31.51 14.43
N LEU A 310 17.92 32.64 14.48
CA LEU A 310 16.89 33.01 13.48
C LEU A 310 17.55 33.57 12.23
N LYS A 311 17.16 33.08 11.07
CA LYS A 311 17.48 33.67 9.78
C LYS A 311 16.48 34.79 9.51
N GLU A 312 16.96 35.94 9.00
CA GLU A 312 16.07 37.02 8.59
C GLU A 312 15.10 36.52 7.49
N ILE A 313 13.82 36.82 7.68
CA ILE A 313 12.74 36.45 6.78
C ILE A 313 12.22 37.73 6.14
N ASP A 314 12.35 37.82 4.82
CA ASP A 314 11.74 38.88 4.02
C ASP A 314 10.63 38.30 3.16
N ILE A 315 9.37 38.50 3.59
CA ILE A 315 8.19 38.08 2.82
C ILE A 315 7.77 39.23 1.90
N ASP A 316 8.25 39.16 0.67
CA ASP A 316 7.82 40.02 -0.43
C ASP A 316 6.90 39.22 -1.36
N ILE A 317 5.61 39.59 -1.39
CA ILE A 317 4.58 38.89 -2.16
C ILE A 317 4.83 38.94 -3.67
N GLU A 318 5.36 40.05 -4.18
CA GLU A 318 5.68 40.16 -5.61
C GLU A 318 6.87 39.25 -5.99
N LYS A 319 7.93 39.23 -5.18
CA LYS A 319 9.04 38.31 -5.37
C LYS A 319 8.59 36.85 -5.22
N ALA A 320 7.74 36.56 -4.23
CA ALA A 320 7.19 35.21 -4.04
C ALA A 320 6.38 34.77 -5.27
N ARG A 321 5.54 35.63 -5.82
CA ARG A 321 4.80 35.37 -7.07
C ARG A 321 5.76 35.09 -8.22
N ALA A 322 6.76 35.93 -8.43
CA ALA A 322 7.73 35.76 -9.50
C ALA A 322 8.52 34.44 -9.39
N ILE A 323 8.88 34.02 -8.16
CA ILE A 323 9.58 32.77 -7.91
C ILE A 323 8.65 31.58 -8.21
N LEU A 324 7.40 31.62 -7.74
CA LEU A 324 6.44 30.55 -7.97
C LEU A 324 6.06 30.41 -9.44
N GLU A 325 5.91 31.51 -10.18
CA GLU A 325 5.67 31.50 -11.62
C GLU A 325 6.88 31.05 -12.43
N GLY A 326 8.08 31.47 -12.02
CA GLY A 326 9.33 31.07 -12.67
C GLY A 326 9.69 29.60 -12.49
N ASP A 327 9.24 28.95 -11.40
CA ASP A 327 9.57 27.55 -11.11
C ASP A 327 8.51 26.54 -11.56
N HIS A 328 7.26 26.98 -11.65
CA HIS A 328 6.12 26.11 -11.90
C HIS A 328 5.20 26.69 -12.97
N PHE A 329 4.90 25.88 -13.98
CA PHE A 329 3.91 26.22 -14.99
C PHE A 329 2.50 25.85 -14.50
N GLY A 330 1.51 26.68 -14.77
CA GLY A 330 0.13 26.48 -14.31
C GLY A 330 0.02 26.55 -12.77
N LEU A 331 -0.83 25.71 -12.21
CA LEU A 331 -1.10 25.64 -10.76
C LEU A 331 -1.56 26.98 -10.15
N GLU A 332 -2.39 27.75 -10.87
CA GLU A 332 -2.81 29.10 -10.47
C GLU A 332 -3.48 29.11 -9.10
N LYS A 333 -4.52 28.27 -8.90
CA LYS A 333 -5.23 28.16 -7.61
C LYS A 333 -4.28 27.81 -6.43
N PRO A 334 -3.40 26.77 -6.52
CA PRO A 334 -2.40 26.48 -5.50
C PRO A 334 -1.44 27.64 -5.22
N LYS A 335 -0.96 28.34 -6.25
CA LYS A 335 -0.07 29.50 -6.10
C LYS A 335 -0.75 30.65 -5.39
N ASP A 336 -1.97 31.00 -5.80
CA ASP A 336 -2.73 32.07 -5.17
C ASP A 336 -3.00 31.77 -3.70
N ARG A 337 -3.35 30.53 -3.37
CA ARG A 337 -3.57 30.11 -1.99
C ARG A 337 -2.29 30.20 -1.13
N ILE A 338 -1.14 29.83 -1.70
CA ILE A 338 0.15 30.02 -1.04
C ILE A 338 0.44 31.50 -0.81
N LEU A 339 0.18 32.35 -1.79
CA LEU A 339 0.40 33.80 -1.67
C LEU A 339 -0.52 34.44 -0.64
N GLU A 340 -1.79 34.02 -0.57
CA GLU A 340 -2.73 34.42 0.49
C GLU A 340 -2.19 34.06 1.87
N TYR A 341 -1.75 32.80 2.03
CA TYR A 341 -1.16 32.34 3.29
C TYR A 341 0.07 33.16 3.69
N LEU A 342 0.99 33.43 2.76
CA LEU A 342 2.18 34.26 3.00
C LEU A 342 1.80 35.70 3.34
N ALA A 343 0.76 36.26 2.74
CA ALA A 343 0.26 37.60 3.07
C ALA A 343 -0.29 37.66 4.50
N VAL A 344 -1.06 36.66 4.92
CA VAL A 344 -1.55 36.54 6.30
C VAL A 344 -0.38 36.43 7.28
N GLN A 345 0.61 35.63 6.96
CA GLN A 345 1.82 35.47 7.78
C GLN A 345 2.60 36.77 7.95
N LYS A 346 2.71 37.56 6.89
CA LYS A 346 3.32 38.91 6.91
C LYS A 346 2.58 39.86 7.82
N LEU A 347 1.25 39.86 7.78
CA LEU A 347 0.40 40.76 8.57
C LEU A 347 0.35 40.36 10.04
N SER A 348 0.37 39.09 10.35
CA SER A 348 0.25 38.58 11.73
C SER A 348 1.58 38.55 12.50
N ASN A 349 2.70 38.88 11.86
CA ASN A 349 4.07 38.77 12.40
C ASN A 349 4.37 37.41 13.06
N GLY A 350 3.76 36.34 12.58
CA GLY A 350 3.98 34.99 13.14
C GLY A 350 3.33 33.88 12.31
N LEU A 351 3.81 32.65 12.56
CA LEU A 351 3.26 31.45 11.94
C LEU A 351 1.99 31.02 12.71
N ARG A 352 0.90 31.80 12.55
CA ARG A 352 -0.41 31.46 13.09
C ARG A 352 -1.34 31.08 11.94
N GLY A 353 -1.73 29.83 11.88
CA GLY A 353 -2.64 29.33 10.83
C GLY A 353 -2.48 27.80 10.67
N PRO A 354 -3.39 27.21 9.88
CA PRO A 354 -3.33 25.80 9.56
C PRO A 354 -2.05 25.47 8.76
N ILE A 355 -1.63 24.24 8.79
CA ILE A 355 -0.45 23.77 8.09
C ILE A 355 -0.81 23.49 6.64
N LEU A 356 -0.04 24.00 5.70
CA LEU A 356 -0.26 23.73 4.28
C LEU A 356 0.00 22.25 3.95
N CYS A 357 -1.00 21.58 3.39
CA CYS A 357 -0.90 20.19 2.93
C CYS A 357 -1.11 20.12 1.41
N PHE A 358 -0.06 19.77 0.67
CA PHE A 358 -0.14 19.58 -0.78
C PHE A 358 -0.56 18.14 -1.09
N VAL A 359 -1.76 17.98 -1.65
CA VAL A 359 -2.34 16.69 -1.97
C VAL A 359 -2.48 16.52 -3.48
N GLY A 360 -2.18 15.34 -3.99
CA GLY A 360 -2.36 15.05 -5.40
C GLY A 360 -1.51 13.89 -5.90
N PRO A 361 -1.66 13.49 -7.16
CA PRO A 361 -0.96 12.34 -7.72
C PRO A 361 0.57 12.51 -7.72
N PRO A 362 1.33 11.42 -7.84
CA PRO A 362 2.79 11.50 -7.88
C PRO A 362 3.27 12.26 -9.12
N GLY A 363 4.30 13.09 -8.94
CA GLY A 363 4.96 13.81 -10.04
C GLY A 363 4.29 15.12 -10.46
N VAL A 364 3.30 15.64 -9.72
CA VAL A 364 2.67 16.96 -10.00
C VAL A 364 3.44 18.14 -9.40
N GLY A 365 4.55 17.91 -8.71
CA GLY A 365 5.41 18.97 -8.22
C GLY A 365 5.23 19.36 -6.75
N LYS A 366 4.55 18.56 -5.91
CA LYS A 366 4.34 18.84 -4.47
C LYS A 366 5.61 19.26 -3.72
N THR A 367 6.62 18.43 -3.78
CA THR A 367 7.90 18.65 -3.06
C THR A 367 8.71 19.81 -3.66
N SER A 368 8.62 20.02 -4.99
CA SER A 368 9.27 21.17 -5.65
C SER A 368 8.58 22.48 -5.30
N LEU A 369 7.25 22.48 -5.17
CA LEU A 369 6.49 23.65 -4.76
C LEU A 369 6.85 24.09 -3.33
N ALA A 370 6.97 23.12 -2.38
CA ALA A 370 7.45 23.39 -1.03
C ALA A 370 8.86 24.01 -1.03
N LYS A 371 9.76 23.55 -1.92
CA LYS A 371 11.10 24.13 -2.08
C LYS A 371 11.05 25.56 -2.62
N SER A 372 10.13 25.86 -3.53
CA SER A 372 9.96 27.21 -4.06
C SER A 372 9.38 28.16 -3.01
N VAL A 373 8.48 27.69 -2.14
CA VAL A 373 7.98 28.44 -0.98
C VAL A 373 9.15 28.77 -0.03
N ALA A 374 10.06 27.81 0.24
CA ALA A 374 11.23 28.09 1.07
C ALA A 374 12.12 29.20 0.49
N ARG A 375 12.36 29.18 -0.84
CA ARG A 375 13.09 30.26 -1.53
C ARG A 375 12.35 31.58 -1.50
N ALA A 376 11.05 31.56 -1.67
CA ALA A 376 10.21 32.76 -1.66
C ALA A 376 10.19 33.46 -0.30
N THR A 377 10.34 32.70 0.78
CA THR A 377 10.39 33.20 2.15
C THR A 377 11.81 33.42 2.69
N GLY A 378 12.85 33.07 1.92
CA GLY A 378 14.24 33.15 2.36
C GLY A 378 14.62 32.12 3.45
N ARG A 379 13.78 31.11 3.69
CA ARG A 379 14.02 30.06 4.69
C ARG A 379 14.90 28.94 4.13
N GLU A 380 15.67 28.31 5.02
CA GLU A 380 16.36 27.07 4.67
C GLU A 380 15.35 25.94 4.46
N TYR A 381 15.58 25.12 3.46
CA TYR A 381 14.69 24.01 3.10
C TYR A 381 15.17 22.69 3.70
N VAL A 382 14.30 22.04 4.44
CA VAL A 382 14.52 20.70 5.00
C VAL A 382 13.45 19.76 4.47
N ARG A 383 13.85 18.62 3.92
CA ARG A 383 12.93 17.54 3.56
C ARG A 383 13.07 16.39 4.53
N LEU A 384 11.97 16.00 5.14
CA LEU A 384 11.85 14.81 5.97
C LEU A 384 10.82 13.87 5.35
N SER A 385 11.25 12.71 4.87
CA SER A 385 10.33 11.69 4.36
C SER A 385 9.75 10.89 5.52
N LEU A 386 8.43 10.85 5.60
CA LEU A 386 7.67 10.09 6.58
C LEU A 386 7.21 8.72 6.04
N GLY A 387 7.42 8.48 4.74
CA GLY A 387 7.08 7.21 4.11
C GLY A 387 7.86 6.04 4.71
N GLY A 388 7.13 5.12 5.37
CA GLY A 388 7.72 3.95 6.02
C GLY A 388 8.18 4.16 7.48
N VAL A 389 7.95 5.34 8.06
CA VAL A 389 8.13 5.59 9.49
C VAL A 389 7.04 4.83 10.25
N ARG A 390 7.47 4.05 11.25
CA ARG A 390 6.59 3.22 12.10
C ARG A 390 6.80 3.44 13.59
N ASP A 391 7.96 3.96 13.96
CA ASP A 391 8.39 4.18 15.34
C ASP A 391 8.32 5.67 15.68
N GLU A 392 7.62 6.00 16.76
CA GLU A 392 7.56 7.35 17.32
C GLU A 392 8.95 7.91 17.64
N ALA A 393 9.87 7.05 18.01
CA ALA A 393 11.25 7.44 18.33
C ALA A 393 12.02 8.02 17.13
N GLU A 394 11.58 7.78 15.89
CA GLU A 394 12.16 8.46 14.73
C GLU A 394 11.88 9.97 14.75
N ILE A 395 10.76 10.40 15.36
CA ILE A 395 10.35 11.80 15.45
C ILE A 395 10.86 12.42 16.76
N ARG A 396 10.62 11.74 17.91
CA ARG A 396 10.94 12.22 19.26
C ARG A 396 12.30 11.77 19.79
N GLY A 397 13.05 10.93 19.08
CA GLY A 397 14.33 10.39 19.54
C GLY A 397 14.19 9.26 20.57
N HIS A 398 15.31 8.62 20.86
CA HIS A 398 15.42 7.58 21.88
C HIS A 398 15.98 8.16 23.17
N ARG A 399 15.54 7.64 24.32
CA ARG A 399 16.13 8.04 25.61
C ARG A 399 17.62 7.78 25.63
N ARG A 400 18.42 8.78 26.07
CA ARG A 400 19.89 8.75 26.06
C ARG A 400 20.54 7.61 26.84
N THR A 401 19.78 6.93 27.69
CA THR A 401 20.27 5.77 28.47
C THR A 401 20.54 4.54 27.62
N TYR A 402 20.04 4.48 26.39
CA TYR A 402 20.29 3.36 25.48
C TYR A 402 21.59 3.59 24.69
N VAL A 403 22.38 2.55 24.54
CA VAL A 403 23.60 2.58 23.73
C VAL A 403 23.25 2.85 22.27
N GLY A 404 23.81 3.91 21.69
CA GLY A 404 23.51 4.31 20.31
C GLY A 404 22.26 5.18 20.14
N ALA A 405 21.68 5.69 21.24
CA ALA A 405 20.56 6.62 21.19
C ALA A 405 20.95 7.89 20.41
N LEU A 406 19.99 8.40 19.64
CA LEU A 406 20.10 9.64 18.87
C LEU A 406 18.83 10.46 19.08
N PRO A 407 18.91 11.80 18.95
CA PRO A 407 17.74 12.67 18.88
C PRO A 407 16.83 12.30 17.71
N GLY A 408 15.58 12.73 17.73
CA GLY A 408 14.64 12.59 16.63
C GLY A 408 15.09 13.29 15.36
N LYS A 409 14.56 12.86 14.24
CA LYS A 409 14.94 13.39 12.90
C LYS A 409 14.71 14.90 12.77
N ILE A 410 13.74 15.46 13.48
CA ILE A 410 13.47 16.91 13.50
C ILE A 410 14.67 17.64 14.09
N ILE A 411 15.10 17.28 15.29
CA ILE A 411 16.25 17.85 15.99
C ILE A 411 17.54 17.64 15.20
N GLN A 412 17.76 16.44 14.64
CA GLN A 412 18.92 16.17 13.78
C GLN A 412 18.97 17.09 12.56
N SER A 413 17.79 17.36 11.97
CA SER A 413 17.70 18.22 10.81
C SER A 413 17.96 19.70 11.14
N LEU A 414 17.48 20.17 12.28
CA LEU A 414 17.75 21.53 12.78
C LEU A 414 19.25 21.75 13.01
N LYS A 415 19.94 20.79 13.66
CA LYS A 415 21.40 20.82 13.80
C LYS A 415 22.13 20.95 12.46
N ARG A 416 21.68 20.18 11.44
CA ARG A 416 22.31 20.19 10.11
C ARG A 416 22.14 21.52 9.39
N VAL A 417 21.00 22.17 9.54
CA VAL A 417 20.64 23.40 8.83
C VAL A 417 21.15 24.64 9.57
N LYS A 418 21.44 24.53 10.87
CA LYS A 418 21.92 25.60 11.71
C LYS A 418 21.00 26.83 11.75
N SER A 419 19.72 26.64 11.66
CA SER A 419 18.68 27.67 11.74
C SER A 419 17.50 27.14 12.53
N SER A 420 16.91 27.98 13.39
CA SER A 420 15.73 27.65 14.22
C SER A 420 14.41 27.95 13.52
N ASN A 421 14.42 28.58 12.33
CA ASN A 421 13.23 28.91 11.56
C ASN A 421 13.23 28.41 10.11
N PRO A 422 13.68 27.17 9.82
CA PRO A 422 13.66 26.62 8.48
C PRO A 422 12.22 26.30 8.02
N LEU A 423 12.07 25.95 6.73
CA LEU A 423 10.87 25.30 6.21
C LEU A 423 11.09 23.79 6.20
N PHE A 424 10.26 23.07 6.94
CA PHE A 424 10.21 21.61 6.92
C PHE A 424 9.13 21.12 5.95
N CYS A 425 9.53 20.36 4.94
CA CYS A 425 8.65 19.60 4.08
C CYS A 425 8.55 18.16 4.60
N LEU A 426 7.44 17.84 5.25
CA LEU A 426 7.10 16.50 5.71
C LEU A 426 6.46 15.73 4.53
N ASP A 427 7.29 14.94 3.86
CA ASP A 427 6.92 14.30 2.59
C ASP A 427 6.31 12.92 2.81
N GLU A 428 5.24 12.60 2.06
CA GLU A 428 4.52 11.33 2.11
C GLU A 428 3.90 10.99 3.48
N ILE A 429 3.18 11.96 4.09
CA ILE A 429 2.51 11.78 5.38
C ILE A 429 1.42 10.69 5.33
N ASP A 430 0.83 10.45 4.16
CA ASP A 430 -0.16 9.41 3.87
C ASP A 430 0.39 7.98 3.94
N LYS A 431 1.72 7.82 3.98
CA LYS A 431 2.39 6.51 4.03
C LYS A 431 2.94 6.13 5.40
N MET A 432 2.57 6.87 6.43
CA MET A 432 2.87 6.47 7.80
C MET A 432 1.97 5.31 8.22
N THR A 433 2.51 4.42 9.02
CA THR A 433 1.75 3.30 9.59
C THR A 433 2.07 3.20 11.08
N SER A 434 1.04 2.99 11.90
CA SER A 434 1.22 2.65 13.31
C SER A 434 1.46 1.14 13.46
N ASP A 435 2.31 0.76 14.42
CA ASP A 435 2.49 -0.62 14.84
C ASP A 435 2.63 -0.69 16.38
N PHE A 436 2.96 -1.87 16.90
CA PHE A 436 3.13 -2.08 18.35
C PHE A 436 4.31 -1.28 18.98
N ARG A 437 5.12 -0.60 18.19
CA ARG A 437 6.27 0.21 18.64
C ARG A 437 5.91 1.67 18.90
N GLY A 438 4.72 2.11 18.48
CA GLY A 438 4.25 3.46 18.70
C GLY A 438 3.36 4.00 17.60
N ASP A 439 2.89 5.20 17.82
CA ASP A 439 2.09 5.95 16.86
C ASP A 439 2.80 7.23 16.40
N PRO A 440 3.48 7.22 15.25
CA PRO A 440 4.15 8.40 14.72
C PRO A 440 3.20 9.57 14.47
N ALA A 441 1.90 9.29 14.22
CA ALA A 441 0.91 10.34 13.99
C ALA A 441 0.66 11.16 15.27
N SER A 442 0.63 10.51 16.43
CA SER A 442 0.52 11.19 17.73
C SER A 442 1.73 12.10 18.01
N ALA A 443 2.95 11.65 17.69
CA ALA A 443 4.15 12.49 17.81
C ALA A 443 4.09 13.71 16.87
N LEU A 444 3.56 13.53 15.65
CA LEU A 444 3.41 14.64 14.70
C LEU A 444 2.32 15.63 15.13
N LEU A 445 1.29 15.20 15.84
CA LEU A 445 0.28 16.13 16.38
C LEU A 445 0.93 17.17 17.29
N GLU A 446 1.83 16.78 18.18
CA GLU A 446 2.56 17.71 19.04
C GLU A 446 3.48 18.65 18.23
N VAL A 447 4.16 18.13 17.22
CA VAL A 447 5.06 18.92 16.35
C VAL A 447 4.27 19.95 15.54
N LEU A 448 3.11 19.56 15.06
CA LEU A 448 2.31 20.35 14.12
C LEU A 448 1.27 21.24 14.79
N ASP A 449 0.95 21.01 16.05
CA ASP A 449 0.00 21.85 16.79
C ASP A 449 0.63 23.16 17.22
N PRO A 450 0.18 24.32 16.75
CA PRO A 450 0.74 25.61 17.15
C PRO A 450 0.60 25.93 18.66
N GLU A 451 -0.29 25.24 19.37
CA GLU A 451 -0.48 25.41 20.81
C GLU A 451 0.51 24.59 21.63
N GLN A 452 1.08 23.53 21.07
CA GLN A 452 1.98 22.58 21.74
C GLN A 452 3.42 22.62 21.24
N ASN A 453 3.64 23.04 19.98
CA ASN A 453 4.96 22.94 19.34
C ASN A 453 6.03 23.89 19.91
N ASN A 454 5.65 24.84 20.72
CA ASN A 454 6.58 25.72 21.45
C ASN A 454 7.29 25.00 22.60
N THR A 455 6.74 23.89 23.08
CA THR A 455 7.27 23.05 24.18
C THR A 455 7.53 21.61 23.68
N PHE A 456 7.96 21.45 22.43
CA PHE A 456 8.27 20.13 21.89
C PHE A 456 9.40 19.45 22.66
N MET A 457 9.14 18.23 23.15
CA MET A 457 10.12 17.47 23.94
C MET A 457 10.70 16.30 23.16
N ASP A 458 12.00 16.38 22.84
CA ASP A 458 12.75 15.25 22.31
C ASP A 458 13.27 14.38 23.45
N HIS A 459 13.07 13.07 23.38
CA HIS A 459 13.42 12.13 24.45
C HIS A 459 14.95 11.99 24.70
N TYR A 460 15.76 12.30 23.68
CA TYR A 460 17.22 12.31 23.84
C TYR A 460 17.70 13.57 24.53
N LEU A 461 17.16 14.73 24.12
CA LEU A 461 17.54 16.02 24.70
C LEU A 461 17.00 16.17 26.13
N ASP A 462 15.80 15.66 26.39
CA ASP A 462 15.08 15.78 27.66
C ASP A 462 14.96 17.27 28.07
N LEU A 463 14.70 18.13 27.07
CA LEU A 463 14.53 19.58 27.15
C LEU A 463 13.49 20.03 26.15
N GLU A 464 12.77 21.09 26.50
CA GLU A 464 11.81 21.70 25.58
C GLU A 464 12.54 22.46 24.47
N TYR A 465 12.08 22.28 23.22
CA TYR A 465 12.56 22.97 22.05
C TYR A 465 11.41 23.71 21.34
N ASP A 466 11.57 25.00 21.11
CA ASP A 466 10.58 25.85 20.45
C ASP A 466 10.57 25.63 18.93
N LEU A 467 9.55 24.92 18.43
CA LEU A 467 9.28 24.72 17.01
C LEU A 467 8.29 25.74 16.42
N SER A 468 7.79 26.70 17.20
CA SER A 468 6.76 27.68 16.78
C SER A 468 7.21 28.57 15.60
N LYS A 469 8.53 28.70 15.39
CA LYS A 469 9.12 29.51 14.31
C LYS A 469 9.43 28.70 13.05
N VAL A 470 9.27 27.38 13.12
CA VAL A 470 9.46 26.47 12.01
C VAL A 470 8.24 26.49 11.09
N PHE A 471 8.44 26.61 9.80
CA PHE A 471 7.36 26.56 8.83
C PHE A 471 7.19 25.12 8.34
N PHE A 472 6.08 24.48 8.70
CA PHE A 472 5.77 23.12 8.26
C PHE A 472 4.88 23.12 7.01
N ILE A 473 5.28 22.32 6.03
CA ILE A 473 4.47 21.97 4.86
C ILE A 473 4.44 20.45 4.79
N THR A 474 3.25 19.88 4.58
CA THR A 474 3.09 18.43 4.41
C THR A 474 2.77 18.09 2.96
N THR A 475 3.09 16.89 2.53
CA THR A 475 2.68 16.37 1.22
C THR A 475 2.05 15.00 1.35
N ALA A 476 0.99 14.74 0.58
CA ALA A 476 0.28 13.47 0.52
C ALA A 476 -0.11 13.11 -0.91
N ASN A 477 -0.30 11.83 -1.20
CA ASN A 477 -0.90 11.42 -2.47
C ASN A 477 -2.42 11.23 -2.34
N SER A 478 -2.90 10.77 -1.17
CA SER A 478 -4.31 10.59 -0.82
C SER A 478 -4.55 11.12 0.61
N LEU A 479 -5.79 11.49 0.91
CA LEU A 479 -6.22 11.91 2.25
C LEU A 479 -6.71 10.72 3.10
N ASP A 480 -7.10 9.62 2.48
CA ASP A 480 -7.84 8.52 3.09
C ASP A 480 -7.09 7.83 4.23
N THR A 481 -5.76 7.83 4.17
CA THR A 481 -4.89 7.17 5.15
C THR A 481 -4.37 8.10 6.23
N ILE A 482 -4.66 9.41 6.14
CA ILE A 482 -4.23 10.40 7.13
C ILE A 482 -5.24 10.41 8.28
N PRO A 483 -4.80 10.29 9.54
CA PRO A 483 -5.69 10.38 10.68
C PRO A 483 -6.46 11.70 10.75
N ALA A 484 -7.76 11.65 11.06
CA ALA A 484 -8.63 12.83 11.12
C ALA A 484 -8.09 13.97 12.01
N PRO A 485 -7.49 13.72 13.19
CA PRO A 485 -6.92 14.80 14.01
C PRO A 485 -5.78 15.56 13.35
N LEU A 486 -5.03 14.93 12.44
CA LEU A 486 -4.02 15.63 11.64
C LEU A 486 -4.66 16.44 10.51
N LEU A 487 -5.68 15.90 9.85
CA LEU A 487 -6.40 16.60 8.79
C LEU A 487 -7.06 17.89 9.28
N ASP A 488 -7.62 17.89 10.48
CA ASP A 488 -8.27 19.06 11.09
C ASP A 488 -7.30 20.25 11.29
N ARG A 489 -6.00 20.00 11.34
CA ARG A 489 -4.95 21.01 11.48
C ARG A 489 -4.34 21.45 10.15
N MET A 490 -4.77 20.83 9.05
CA MET A 490 -4.18 21.03 7.73
C MET A 490 -5.10 21.85 6.83
N GLU A 491 -4.54 22.79 6.13
CA GLU A 491 -5.17 23.42 4.98
C GLU A 491 -4.79 22.66 3.72
N ILE A 492 -5.78 21.99 3.13
CA ILE A 492 -5.59 21.13 1.97
C ILE A 492 -5.52 21.96 0.71
N ILE A 493 -4.42 21.85 -0.02
CA ILE A 493 -4.22 22.44 -1.35
C ILE A 493 -4.06 21.30 -2.35
N GLU A 494 -5.10 21.10 -3.17
CA GLU A 494 -5.10 20.05 -4.17
C GLU A 494 -4.29 20.44 -5.40
N LEU A 495 -3.37 19.57 -5.80
CA LEU A 495 -2.61 19.66 -7.04
C LEU A 495 -3.16 18.61 -8.02
N ASN A 496 -3.85 19.08 -9.02
CA ASN A 496 -4.50 18.25 -10.02
C ASN A 496 -3.50 17.70 -11.06
N SER A 497 -3.96 16.73 -11.87
CA SER A 497 -3.22 16.22 -13.01
C SER A 497 -2.98 17.31 -14.07
N TYR A 498 -1.84 17.22 -14.77
CA TYR A 498 -1.50 18.15 -15.85
C TYR A 498 -2.16 17.74 -17.17
N LEU A 499 -2.56 18.77 -17.95
CA LEU A 499 -2.95 18.63 -19.34
C LEU A 499 -1.77 18.23 -20.23
N GLU A 500 -2.02 17.65 -21.41
CA GLU A 500 -0.97 17.40 -22.41
C GLU A 500 -0.27 18.69 -22.81
N THR A 501 -1.01 19.81 -22.95
CA THR A 501 -0.51 21.13 -23.24
C THR A 501 0.40 21.67 -22.14
N GLU A 502 0.00 21.47 -20.86
CA GLU A 502 0.80 21.85 -19.70
C GLU A 502 2.07 20.96 -19.59
N LYS A 503 1.93 19.63 -19.76
CA LYS A 503 3.09 18.71 -19.76
C LYS A 503 4.10 19.07 -20.84
N ARG A 504 3.65 19.47 -22.03
CA ARG A 504 4.52 19.94 -23.12
C ARG A 504 5.30 21.19 -22.71
N GLN A 505 4.62 22.17 -22.12
CA GLN A 505 5.27 23.40 -21.66
C GLN A 505 6.25 23.13 -20.51
N ILE A 506 5.85 22.30 -19.56
CA ILE A 506 6.73 21.86 -18.46
C ILE A 506 7.96 21.15 -18.99
N ALA A 507 7.77 20.24 -19.95
CA ALA A 507 8.89 19.51 -20.56
C ALA A 507 9.88 20.46 -21.24
N ARG A 508 9.38 21.44 -22.00
CA ARG A 508 10.21 22.37 -22.75
C ARG A 508 10.93 23.38 -21.87
N ASN A 509 10.19 23.99 -20.92
CA ASN A 509 10.70 25.12 -20.15
C ASN A 509 11.49 24.72 -18.90
N PHE A 510 11.19 23.53 -18.33
CA PHE A 510 11.76 23.13 -17.05
C PHE A 510 12.52 21.80 -17.12
N LEU A 511 11.91 20.71 -17.66
CA LEU A 511 12.53 19.40 -17.61
C LEU A 511 13.72 19.29 -18.55
N LEU A 512 13.57 19.69 -19.80
CA LEU A 512 14.64 19.58 -20.80
C LEU A 512 15.88 20.39 -20.41
N PRO A 513 15.79 21.69 -20.07
CA PRO A 513 16.96 22.47 -19.66
C PRO A 513 17.64 21.90 -18.42
N ARG A 514 16.86 21.39 -17.46
CA ARG A 514 17.38 20.78 -16.26
C ARG A 514 18.16 19.49 -16.58
N GLN A 515 17.55 18.60 -17.39
CA GLN A 515 18.15 17.34 -17.75
C GLN A 515 19.40 17.52 -18.66
N VAL A 516 19.41 18.50 -19.54
CA VAL A 516 20.59 18.89 -20.34
C VAL A 516 21.75 19.28 -19.39
N LYS A 517 21.49 20.11 -18.40
CA LYS A 517 22.50 20.53 -17.42
C LYS A 517 22.98 19.35 -16.55
N GLU A 518 22.08 18.52 -16.05
CA GLU A 518 22.43 17.37 -15.19
C GLU A 518 23.26 16.31 -15.93
N HIS A 519 23.09 16.19 -17.24
CA HIS A 519 23.86 15.24 -18.07
C HIS A 519 25.11 15.86 -18.74
N GLY A 520 25.45 17.10 -18.39
CA GLY A 520 26.67 17.77 -18.91
C GLY A 520 26.61 18.14 -20.41
N LEU A 521 25.40 18.22 -20.97
CA LEU A 521 25.19 18.64 -22.35
C LEU A 521 25.10 20.17 -22.45
N LYS A 522 25.46 20.71 -23.60
CA LYS A 522 25.17 22.12 -23.94
C LYS A 522 23.72 22.23 -24.45
N PRO A 523 23.05 23.38 -24.30
CA PRO A 523 21.69 23.58 -24.85
C PRO A 523 21.59 23.31 -26.36
N GLU A 524 22.68 23.58 -27.10
CA GLU A 524 22.74 23.41 -28.53
C GLU A 524 22.91 21.94 -28.99
N ASN A 525 23.29 21.04 -28.06
CA ASN A 525 23.53 19.63 -28.39
C ASN A 525 22.24 18.83 -28.66
N ILE A 526 21.11 19.29 -28.21
CA ILE A 526 19.82 18.58 -28.33
C ILE A 526 18.72 19.52 -28.82
N ALA A 527 18.11 19.19 -29.90
CA ALA A 527 16.93 19.88 -30.45
C ALA A 527 15.72 18.94 -30.40
N LEU A 528 14.87 19.08 -29.38
CA LEU A 528 13.67 18.26 -29.20
C LEU A 528 12.45 19.00 -29.74
N SER A 529 11.79 18.43 -30.77
CA SER A 529 10.59 19.06 -31.37
C SER A 529 9.35 18.88 -30.48
N ASP A 530 8.41 19.83 -30.53
CA ASP A 530 7.14 19.74 -29.81
C ASP A 530 6.34 18.49 -30.19
N GLY A 531 6.39 18.07 -31.44
CA GLY A 531 5.77 16.83 -31.89
C GLY A 531 6.38 15.56 -31.26
N ALA A 532 7.71 15.59 -30.99
CA ALA A 532 8.35 14.49 -30.25
C ALA A 532 7.94 14.49 -28.76
N ILE A 533 7.86 15.65 -28.12
CA ILE A 533 7.38 15.77 -26.73
C ILE A 533 5.95 15.21 -26.61
N LEU A 534 5.05 15.61 -27.50
CA LEU A 534 3.67 15.10 -27.50
C LEU A 534 3.63 13.57 -27.72
N GLU A 535 4.48 13.05 -28.62
CA GLU A 535 4.57 11.62 -28.85
C GLU A 535 5.11 10.86 -27.61
N ILE A 536 6.05 11.44 -26.86
CA ILE A 536 6.54 10.88 -25.61
C ILE A 536 5.40 10.84 -24.59
N ILE A 537 4.66 11.94 -24.42
CA ILE A 537 3.53 12.02 -23.48
C ILE A 537 2.49 10.96 -23.80
N ARG A 538 2.16 10.76 -25.09
CA ARG A 538 1.10 9.87 -25.55
C ARG A 538 1.48 8.40 -25.60
N SER A 539 2.69 8.09 -26.07
CA SER A 539 3.08 6.71 -26.41
C SER A 539 4.12 6.11 -25.48
N TYR A 540 4.83 6.88 -24.68
CA TYR A 540 5.88 6.39 -23.79
C TYR A 540 5.62 6.62 -22.32
N THR A 541 4.62 7.49 -21.96
CA THR A 541 4.24 7.75 -20.58
C THR A 541 2.72 7.63 -20.37
N ARG A 542 2.32 7.17 -19.18
CA ARG A 542 0.92 7.13 -18.74
C ARG A 542 0.89 7.52 -17.26
N GLU A 543 0.78 8.81 -16.99
CA GLU A 543 0.84 9.36 -15.63
C GLU A 543 0.07 10.67 -15.52
N ALA A 544 -0.40 10.99 -14.30
CA ALA A 544 -1.05 12.27 -13.98
C ALA A 544 -0.05 13.45 -13.98
N GLY A 545 1.14 13.22 -13.44
CA GLY A 545 2.23 14.19 -13.35
C GLY A 545 3.22 14.14 -14.50
N VAL A 546 4.50 14.44 -14.23
CA VAL A 546 5.58 14.54 -15.23
C VAL A 546 6.84 13.74 -14.86
N ARG A 547 6.75 12.84 -13.88
CA ARG A 547 7.91 12.08 -13.37
C ARG A 547 8.48 11.09 -14.38
N ASN A 548 7.63 10.36 -15.10
CA ASN A 548 8.08 9.44 -16.13
C ASN A 548 8.49 10.21 -17.40
N LEU A 549 7.80 11.32 -17.71
CA LEU A 549 8.20 12.21 -18.79
C LEU A 549 9.63 12.74 -18.57
N GLU A 550 9.97 13.15 -17.35
CA GLU A 550 11.32 13.54 -16.97
C GLU A 550 12.33 12.40 -17.20
N ARG A 551 11.98 11.16 -16.83
CA ARG A 551 12.83 9.98 -17.03
C ARG A 551 13.07 9.67 -18.50
N GLU A 552 12.05 9.80 -19.34
CA GLU A 552 12.20 9.60 -20.79
C GLU A 552 13.05 10.72 -21.42
N ILE A 553 12.87 11.99 -21.00
CA ILE A 553 13.74 13.10 -21.43
C ILE A 553 15.19 12.87 -20.98
N ALA A 554 15.41 12.41 -19.74
CA ALA A 554 16.73 12.03 -19.26
C ALA A 554 17.35 10.90 -20.09
N ALA A 555 16.54 9.93 -20.53
CA ALA A 555 17.01 8.86 -21.42
C ALA A 555 17.43 9.41 -22.80
N LEU A 556 16.69 10.39 -23.34
CA LEU A 556 17.10 11.08 -24.56
C LEU A 556 18.42 11.81 -24.38
N CYS A 557 18.60 12.54 -23.28
CA CYS A 557 19.86 13.23 -22.99
C CYS A 557 21.04 12.25 -22.88
N ARG A 558 20.89 11.12 -22.18
CA ARG A 558 21.93 10.09 -22.08
C ARG A 558 22.31 9.51 -23.44
N LYS A 559 21.32 9.18 -24.29
CA LYS A 559 21.58 8.64 -25.64
C LYS A 559 22.16 9.67 -26.60
N THR A 560 21.84 10.94 -26.41
CA THR A 560 22.49 12.04 -27.10
C THR A 560 23.94 12.14 -26.67
N ALA A 561 24.22 12.09 -25.38
CA ALA A 561 25.60 12.13 -24.87
C ALA A 561 26.46 10.98 -25.42
N ILE A 562 25.93 9.75 -25.48
CA ILE A 562 26.65 8.62 -26.09
C ILE A 562 27.01 8.93 -27.56
N ARG A 563 26.08 9.42 -28.37
CA ARG A 563 26.33 9.74 -29.79
C ARG A 563 27.38 10.82 -29.99
N LEU A 564 27.38 11.86 -29.13
CA LEU A 564 28.38 12.93 -29.18
C LEU A 564 29.79 12.38 -28.87
N VAL A 565 29.90 11.45 -27.94
CA VAL A 565 31.18 10.82 -27.57
C VAL A 565 31.63 9.83 -28.65
N GLU A 566 30.72 9.02 -29.19
CA GLU A 566 31.03 8.07 -30.27
C GLU A 566 31.46 8.80 -31.57
N ASP A 567 30.79 9.89 -31.92
CA ASP A 567 31.10 10.71 -33.08
C ASP A 567 32.37 11.60 -32.88
N ASN A 568 32.88 11.66 -31.64
CA ASN A 568 33.98 12.53 -31.20
C ASN A 568 33.75 14.01 -31.53
N ASP A 569 32.51 14.44 -31.59
CA ASP A 569 32.07 15.82 -31.89
C ASP A 569 31.13 16.32 -30.81
N LEU A 570 31.70 17.01 -29.81
CA LEU A 570 30.99 17.52 -28.64
C LEU A 570 30.13 18.77 -28.93
N ASP A 571 30.24 19.35 -30.11
CA ASP A 571 29.45 20.53 -30.52
C ASP A 571 28.31 20.17 -31.51
N LYS A 572 28.18 18.90 -31.86
CA LYS A 572 27.11 18.40 -32.74
C LYS A 572 25.72 18.59 -32.14
N CYS A 573 24.78 19.06 -32.94
CA CYS A 573 23.37 19.11 -32.60
C CYS A 573 22.64 17.84 -33.02
N VAL A 574 22.03 17.15 -32.09
CA VAL A 574 21.18 15.97 -32.33
C VAL A 574 19.72 16.39 -32.35
N SER A 575 19.11 16.36 -33.55
CA SER A 575 17.68 16.68 -33.71
C SER A 575 16.81 15.45 -33.44
N ILE A 576 15.86 15.59 -32.51
CA ILE A 576 14.91 14.53 -32.12
C ILE A 576 13.51 14.97 -32.55
N SER A 577 12.96 14.23 -33.50
CA SER A 577 11.64 14.42 -34.08
C SER A 577 10.73 13.22 -33.78
N ARG A 578 9.43 13.35 -34.03
CA ARG A 578 8.47 12.24 -33.94
C ARG A 578 8.89 11.01 -34.75
N GLN A 579 9.54 11.20 -35.89
CA GLN A 579 9.91 10.11 -36.82
C GLN A 579 11.09 9.28 -36.31
N ASN A 580 12.08 9.90 -35.66
CA ASN A 580 13.27 9.21 -35.18
C ASN A 580 13.24 8.87 -33.68
N LEU A 581 12.17 9.22 -33.00
CA LEU A 581 12.01 9.01 -31.54
C LEU A 581 12.16 7.52 -31.14
N ALA A 582 11.64 6.60 -31.97
CA ALA A 582 11.77 5.17 -31.76
C ALA A 582 13.22 4.67 -31.75
N SER A 583 14.15 5.33 -32.45
CA SER A 583 15.58 4.98 -32.44
C SER A 583 16.24 5.33 -31.08
N PHE A 584 15.64 6.24 -30.32
CA PHE A 584 16.12 6.64 -29.00
C PHE A 584 15.38 5.91 -27.86
N LEU A 585 14.06 5.81 -27.88
CA LEU A 585 13.27 5.26 -26.77
C LEU A 585 12.80 3.81 -27.00
N GLY A 586 13.01 3.28 -28.21
CA GLY A 586 12.56 1.94 -28.57
C GLY A 586 11.08 1.89 -28.96
N VAL A 587 10.48 0.73 -28.82
CA VAL A 587 9.08 0.48 -29.19
C VAL A 587 8.15 1.29 -28.30
N LYS A 588 7.06 1.80 -28.87
CA LYS A 588 6.00 2.51 -28.14
C LYS A 588 5.45 1.62 -27.02
N LYS A 589 5.43 2.13 -25.79
CA LYS A 589 5.00 1.38 -24.60
C LYS A 589 3.49 1.31 -24.49
N TYR A 590 2.82 2.38 -24.94
CA TYR A 590 1.36 2.51 -24.87
C TYR A 590 0.82 2.74 -26.29
N ARG A 591 -0.23 2.02 -26.64
CA ARG A 591 -1.06 2.41 -27.77
C ARG A 591 -1.98 3.52 -27.28
N HIS A 592 -2.25 4.50 -28.12
CA HIS A 592 -3.35 5.42 -27.87
C HIS A 592 -4.59 4.57 -27.65
N GLU A 593 -5.35 4.83 -26.58
CA GLU A 593 -6.69 4.29 -26.42
C GLU A 593 -7.53 4.93 -27.54
N GLU A 594 -7.42 4.34 -28.73
CA GLU A 594 -8.26 4.71 -29.85
C GLU A 594 -9.66 4.23 -29.51
N ARG A 595 -10.61 5.11 -29.60
CA ARG A 595 -12.03 4.81 -29.62
C ARG A 595 -12.27 3.61 -30.53
N GLU A 596 -13.12 2.68 -30.14
CA GLU A 596 -13.57 1.61 -31.00
C GLU A 596 -14.07 2.18 -32.34
N SER A 597 -13.65 1.57 -33.47
CA SER A 597 -13.97 2.11 -34.80
C SER A 597 -15.47 2.03 -35.13
N GLU A 598 -16.19 1.09 -34.50
CA GLU A 598 -17.59 0.79 -34.78
C GLU A 598 -18.42 0.74 -33.50
N SER A 599 -19.69 1.09 -33.62
CA SER A 599 -20.69 0.93 -32.56
C SER A 599 -21.03 -0.55 -32.39
N GLN A 600 -20.92 -1.06 -31.15
CA GLN A 600 -21.10 -2.47 -30.83
C GLN A 600 -22.25 -2.69 -29.84
N VAL A 601 -22.91 -3.86 -29.94
CA VAL A 601 -23.95 -4.25 -28.99
C VAL A 601 -23.33 -4.77 -27.72
N GLY A 602 -23.81 -4.27 -26.58
CA GLY A 602 -23.32 -4.67 -25.26
C GLY A 602 -21.96 -4.09 -24.86
N VAL A 603 -21.33 -3.25 -25.68
CA VAL A 603 -20.04 -2.60 -25.37
C VAL A 603 -20.24 -1.13 -25.11
N CYS A 604 -19.88 -0.66 -23.92
CA CYS A 604 -20.12 0.70 -23.46
C CYS A 604 -18.87 1.32 -22.87
N ALA A 605 -18.57 2.58 -23.22
CA ALA A 605 -17.46 3.34 -22.70
C ALA A 605 -17.86 4.09 -21.43
N GLY A 606 -17.29 3.73 -20.30
CA GLY A 606 -17.36 4.46 -19.03
C GLY A 606 -16.12 5.32 -18.80
N LEU A 607 -16.20 6.22 -17.85
CA LEU A 607 -15.08 7.05 -17.41
C LEU A 607 -14.68 6.71 -15.98
N ALA A 608 -13.42 6.35 -15.80
CA ALA A 608 -12.81 6.07 -14.50
C ALA A 608 -11.64 7.00 -14.23
N TYR A 609 -11.20 7.08 -12.98
CA TYR A 609 -9.97 7.75 -12.62
C TYR A 609 -9.22 6.94 -11.54
N ASN A 610 -7.91 7.05 -11.55
CA ASN A 610 -7.01 6.44 -10.58
C ASN A 610 -5.82 7.37 -10.30
N GLN A 611 -4.86 6.92 -9.50
CA GLN A 611 -3.65 7.68 -9.19
C GLN A 611 -2.79 8.03 -10.43
N ARG A 612 -3.02 7.39 -11.58
CA ARG A 612 -2.34 7.68 -12.85
C ARG A 612 -3.08 8.71 -13.70
N GLY A 613 -4.30 9.09 -13.31
CA GLY A 613 -5.20 10.02 -14.01
C GLY A 613 -6.49 9.36 -14.45
N GLY A 614 -7.22 10.04 -15.36
CA GLY A 614 -8.43 9.49 -15.95
C GLY A 614 -8.16 8.46 -17.04
N GLU A 615 -9.07 7.49 -17.18
CA GLU A 615 -9.02 6.43 -18.20
C GLU A 615 -10.42 6.06 -18.71
N ILE A 616 -10.50 5.50 -19.93
CA ILE A 616 -11.72 4.91 -20.45
C ILE A 616 -11.85 3.51 -19.87
N LEU A 617 -13.03 3.23 -19.34
CA LEU A 617 -13.42 1.93 -18.81
C LEU A 617 -14.39 1.26 -19.78
N MET A 618 -13.92 0.31 -20.55
CA MET A 618 -14.82 -0.46 -21.41
C MET A 618 -15.62 -1.46 -20.55
N VAL A 619 -16.92 -1.52 -20.79
CA VAL A 619 -17.82 -2.50 -20.16
C VAL A 619 -18.44 -3.32 -21.26
N GLU A 620 -18.24 -4.62 -21.20
CA GLU A 620 -18.76 -5.59 -22.17
C GLU A 620 -19.81 -6.47 -21.52
N THR A 621 -20.98 -6.60 -22.14
CA THR A 621 -22.04 -7.48 -21.69
C THR A 621 -22.38 -8.51 -22.76
N CYS A 622 -22.30 -9.78 -22.41
CA CYS A 622 -22.65 -10.90 -23.23
C CYS A 622 -23.87 -11.65 -22.65
N LEU A 623 -24.78 -12.09 -23.51
CA LEU A 623 -25.96 -12.85 -23.13
C LEU A 623 -25.83 -14.30 -23.59
N MET A 624 -26.22 -15.20 -22.70
CA MET A 624 -26.22 -16.64 -22.98
C MET A 624 -27.57 -17.26 -22.59
N SER A 625 -27.99 -18.32 -23.27
CA SER A 625 -29.15 -19.09 -22.83
C SER A 625 -28.83 -19.77 -21.51
N GLY A 626 -29.69 -19.60 -20.50
CA GLY A 626 -29.39 -20.11 -19.17
C GLY A 626 -30.55 -20.02 -18.19
N SER A 627 -30.25 -20.00 -16.91
CA SER A 627 -31.20 -20.03 -15.79
C SER A 627 -31.31 -18.72 -15.02
N GLY A 628 -30.65 -17.65 -15.50
CA GLY A 628 -30.64 -16.33 -14.85
C GLY A 628 -29.41 -16.08 -13.99
N GLN A 629 -28.30 -16.75 -14.28
CA GLN A 629 -27.03 -16.46 -13.59
C GLN A 629 -26.46 -15.13 -14.06
N VAL A 630 -25.87 -14.40 -13.12
CA VAL A 630 -25.13 -13.15 -13.38
C VAL A 630 -23.68 -13.38 -13.04
N VAL A 631 -22.84 -13.36 -14.04
CA VAL A 631 -21.41 -13.52 -13.90
C VAL A 631 -20.75 -12.14 -14.10
N ILE A 632 -19.91 -11.73 -13.17
CA ILE A 632 -19.19 -10.47 -13.25
C ILE A 632 -17.71 -10.78 -13.17
N THR A 633 -16.92 -10.29 -14.13
CA THR A 633 -15.48 -10.53 -14.21
C THR A 633 -14.71 -9.24 -14.52
N GLY A 634 -13.38 -9.19 -14.22
CA GLY A 634 -12.51 -8.04 -14.47
C GLY A 634 -11.83 -7.47 -13.22
N GLN A 635 -11.70 -8.27 -12.16
CA GLN A 635 -11.14 -7.86 -10.85
C GLN A 635 -11.86 -6.62 -10.27
N LEU A 636 -13.18 -6.71 -10.22
CA LEU A 636 -14.03 -5.67 -9.65
C LEU A 636 -14.09 -5.82 -8.14
N GLY A 637 -13.97 -4.69 -7.42
CA GLY A 637 -14.20 -4.62 -5.99
C GLY A 637 -15.69 -4.74 -5.62
N ASP A 638 -15.97 -4.75 -4.33
CA ASP A 638 -17.31 -4.97 -3.79
C ASP A 638 -18.28 -3.87 -4.24
N VAL A 639 -17.87 -2.61 -4.20
CA VAL A 639 -18.70 -1.45 -4.56
C VAL A 639 -19.11 -1.51 -6.03
N MET A 640 -18.19 -1.85 -6.92
CA MET A 640 -18.49 -1.94 -8.36
C MET A 640 -19.35 -3.18 -8.69
N THR A 641 -19.16 -4.27 -7.95
CA THR A 641 -20.01 -5.47 -8.05
C THR A 641 -21.44 -5.17 -7.59
N GLU A 642 -21.60 -4.40 -6.53
CA GLU A 642 -22.89 -3.94 -6.01
C GLU A 642 -23.57 -3.00 -7.02
N SER A 643 -22.83 -2.09 -7.63
CA SER A 643 -23.30 -1.21 -8.69
C SER A 643 -23.81 -1.98 -9.91
N ALA A 644 -23.14 -3.07 -10.31
CA ALA A 644 -23.59 -3.94 -11.40
C ALA A 644 -24.92 -4.65 -11.08
N ARG A 645 -25.09 -5.08 -9.83
CA ARG A 645 -26.36 -5.67 -9.36
C ARG A 645 -27.49 -4.63 -9.31
N ALA A 646 -27.20 -3.41 -8.89
CA ALA A 646 -28.16 -2.30 -8.89
C ALA A 646 -28.60 -1.96 -10.32
N ALA A 647 -27.64 -1.87 -11.26
CA ALA A 647 -27.91 -1.65 -12.68
C ALA A 647 -28.83 -2.72 -13.26
N LEU A 648 -28.56 -4.01 -13.01
CA LEU A 648 -29.42 -5.11 -13.46
C LEU A 648 -30.82 -5.03 -12.84
N THR A 649 -30.91 -4.70 -11.54
CA THR A 649 -32.20 -4.55 -10.85
C THR A 649 -33.02 -3.43 -11.48
N TYR A 650 -32.40 -2.32 -11.81
CA TYR A 650 -33.03 -1.22 -12.54
C TYR A 650 -33.55 -1.69 -13.91
N VAL A 651 -32.74 -2.34 -14.74
CA VAL A 651 -33.12 -2.82 -16.07
C VAL A 651 -34.31 -3.81 -15.96
N ARG A 652 -34.31 -4.70 -14.97
CA ARG A 652 -35.44 -5.59 -14.68
C ARG A 652 -36.72 -4.83 -14.34
N SER A 653 -36.64 -3.76 -13.55
CA SER A 653 -37.77 -2.93 -13.19
C SER A 653 -38.38 -2.18 -14.38
N ARG A 654 -37.60 -1.99 -15.43
CA ARG A 654 -37.99 -1.29 -16.69
C ARG A 654 -38.33 -2.26 -17.83
N ALA A 655 -38.31 -3.56 -17.60
CA ALA A 655 -38.47 -4.58 -18.65
C ALA A 655 -39.68 -4.36 -19.56
N GLU A 656 -40.85 -4.05 -19.00
CA GLU A 656 -42.06 -3.81 -19.78
C GLU A 656 -41.96 -2.57 -20.68
N ILE A 657 -41.35 -1.51 -20.20
CA ILE A 657 -41.20 -0.25 -20.94
C ILE A 657 -40.18 -0.42 -22.07
N LEU A 658 -39.15 -1.23 -21.82
CA LEU A 658 -38.13 -1.59 -22.81
C LEU A 658 -38.59 -2.67 -23.77
N GLY A 659 -39.83 -3.15 -23.65
CA GLY A 659 -40.36 -4.25 -24.51
C GLY A 659 -39.72 -5.60 -24.27
N LEU A 660 -39.07 -5.82 -23.14
CA LEU A 660 -38.45 -7.09 -22.76
C LEU A 660 -39.47 -8.00 -22.07
N ASP A 661 -39.29 -9.32 -22.21
CA ASP A 661 -40.05 -10.29 -21.42
C ASP A 661 -39.77 -10.03 -19.92
N PRO A 662 -40.80 -9.77 -19.08
CA PRO A 662 -40.57 -9.55 -17.63
C PRO A 662 -39.82 -10.68 -16.92
N ARG A 663 -39.86 -11.87 -17.54
CA ARG A 663 -39.18 -13.06 -17.00
C ARG A 663 -37.82 -13.34 -17.69
N PHE A 664 -37.27 -12.40 -18.47
CA PHE A 664 -35.99 -12.61 -19.16
C PHE A 664 -34.91 -13.11 -18.23
N HIS A 665 -34.89 -12.58 -17.00
CA HIS A 665 -33.92 -12.93 -15.95
C HIS A 665 -33.92 -14.41 -15.51
N ARG A 666 -34.89 -15.22 -15.96
CA ARG A 666 -34.97 -16.68 -15.73
C ARG A 666 -34.56 -17.51 -16.96
N LYS A 667 -34.32 -16.87 -18.07
CA LYS A 667 -34.06 -17.53 -19.36
C LYS A 667 -32.69 -17.20 -19.94
N VAL A 668 -32.06 -16.12 -19.43
CA VAL A 668 -30.84 -15.60 -20.00
C VAL A 668 -29.82 -15.41 -18.86
N ASP A 669 -28.64 -15.99 -19.02
CA ASP A 669 -27.50 -15.70 -18.20
C ASP A 669 -26.77 -14.46 -18.74
N ILE A 670 -26.38 -13.59 -17.87
CA ILE A 670 -25.74 -12.29 -18.19
C ILE A 670 -24.31 -12.32 -17.70
N HIS A 671 -23.35 -12.16 -18.60
CA HIS A 671 -21.95 -12.01 -18.25
C HIS A 671 -21.52 -10.58 -18.53
N VAL A 672 -21.15 -9.87 -17.46
CA VAL A 672 -20.55 -8.53 -17.54
C VAL A 672 -19.05 -8.65 -17.33
N HIS A 673 -18.30 -8.18 -18.30
CA HIS A 673 -16.84 -8.18 -18.24
C HIS A 673 -16.29 -6.76 -18.34
N VAL A 674 -15.33 -6.43 -17.49
CA VAL A 674 -14.58 -5.19 -17.60
C VAL A 674 -13.13 -5.55 -17.88
N PRO A 675 -12.66 -5.37 -19.13
CA PRO A 675 -11.29 -5.70 -19.55
C PRO A 675 -10.20 -5.03 -18.70
N ASP A 676 -8.92 -5.45 -18.88
CA ASP A 676 -7.76 -5.02 -18.08
C ASP A 676 -7.73 -5.62 -16.67
N GLY A 677 -7.76 -6.97 -16.62
CA GLY A 677 -7.74 -7.75 -15.38
C GLY A 677 -6.47 -7.64 -14.54
N ALA A 678 -5.44 -6.92 -15.01
CA ALA A 678 -4.21 -6.68 -14.24
C ALA A 678 -4.36 -5.55 -13.21
N THR A 679 -5.43 -4.73 -13.30
CA THR A 679 -5.64 -3.58 -12.41
C THR A 679 -6.96 -3.76 -11.66
N PRO A 680 -6.95 -3.82 -10.31
CA PRO A 680 -8.17 -3.83 -9.52
C PRO A 680 -8.99 -2.55 -9.78
N LYS A 681 -10.31 -2.70 -9.94
CA LYS A 681 -11.24 -1.61 -10.21
C LYS A 681 -12.35 -1.63 -9.15
N ASP A 682 -12.57 -0.49 -8.51
CA ASP A 682 -13.65 -0.33 -7.56
C ASP A 682 -14.25 1.08 -7.61
N GLY A 683 -15.53 1.18 -7.35
CA GLY A 683 -16.24 2.46 -7.29
C GLY A 683 -17.63 2.43 -7.90
N PRO A 684 -18.54 3.31 -7.44
CA PRO A 684 -19.95 3.31 -7.85
C PRO A 684 -20.20 4.01 -9.21
N SER A 685 -19.22 4.78 -9.72
CA SER A 685 -19.39 5.71 -10.85
C SER A 685 -19.59 5.06 -12.22
N ALA A 686 -19.47 3.73 -12.32
CA ALA A 686 -19.78 2.96 -13.54
C ALA A 686 -21.25 2.54 -13.66
N GLY A 687 -22.11 2.91 -12.72
CA GLY A 687 -23.49 2.42 -12.63
C GLY A 687 -24.32 2.63 -13.91
N ILE A 688 -24.31 3.86 -14.47
CA ILE A 688 -25.03 4.14 -15.72
C ILE A 688 -24.41 3.43 -16.94
N THR A 689 -23.09 3.24 -16.94
CA THR A 689 -22.36 2.49 -17.98
C THR A 689 -22.78 1.02 -17.99
N LEU A 690 -22.81 0.40 -16.82
CA LEU A 690 -23.27 -0.97 -16.63
C LEU A 690 -24.73 -1.14 -17.04
N ALA A 691 -25.62 -0.23 -16.62
CA ALA A 691 -27.04 -0.26 -17.00
C ALA A 691 -27.22 -0.13 -18.52
N THR A 692 -26.47 0.76 -19.15
CA THR A 692 -26.53 0.96 -20.61
C THR A 692 -25.99 -0.25 -21.38
N SER A 693 -24.86 -0.82 -20.95
CA SER A 693 -24.29 -2.02 -21.57
C SER A 693 -25.23 -3.22 -21.47
N ILE A 694 -25.84 -3.47 -20.30
CA ILE A 694 -26.83 -4.54 -20.10
C ILE A 694 -28.08 -4.30 -20.97
N THR A 695 -28.58 -3.04 -20.99
CA THR A 695 -29.76 -2.69 -21.80
C THR A 695 -29.47 -2.86 -23.29
N SER A 696 -28.34 -2.40 -23.77
CA SER A 696 -27.88 -2.58 -25.16
C SER A 696 -27.84 -4.07 -25.55
N ALA A 697 -27.24 -4.89 -24.72
CA ALA A 697 -27.18 -6.34 -24.96
C ALA A 697 -28.58 -6.98 -25.02
N LEU A 698 -29.47 -6.62 -24.09
CA LEU A 698 -30.83 -7.16 -24.03
C LEU A 698 -31.73 -6.72 -25.20
N LEU A 699 -31.56 -5.48 -25.66
CA LEU A 699 -32.33 -4.95 -26.81
C LEU A 699 -31.71 -5.31 -28.17
N GLY A 700 -30.42 -5.73 -28.19
CA GLY A 700 -29.68 -5.93 -29.43
C GLY A 700 -29.37 -4.63 -30.18
N ILE A 701 -29.38 -3.48 -29.48
CA ILE A 701 -29.13 -2.15 -30.04
C ILE A 701 -27.70 -1.74 -29.72
N PRO A 702 -26.87 -1.36 -30.72
CA PRO A 702 -25.50 -0.98 -30.47
C PRO A 702 -25.36 0.32 -29.68
N VAL A 703 -24.36 0.43 -28.84
CA VAL A 703 -23.98 1.66 -28.16
C VAL A 703 -23.13 2.52 -29.11
N ARG A 704 -23.37 3.82 -29.12
CA ARG A 704 -22.60 4.76 -29.94
C ARG A 704 -21.14 4.81 -29.43
N ASN A 705 -20.21 4.68 -30.34
CA ASN A 705 -18.77 4.66 -30.03
C ASN A 705 -18.18 6.06 -29.72
N ASP A 706 -18.92 7.14 -29.99
CA ASP A 706 -18.51 8.52 -29.74
C ASP A 706 -19.02 9.06 -28.39
N VAL A 707 -19.70 8.21 -27.61
CA VAL A 707 -20.30 8.56 -26.31
C VAL A 707 -19.58 7.82 -25.20
N ALA A 708 -19.24 8.54 -24.15
CA ALA A 708 -18.80 7.96 -22.88
C ALA A 708 -19.69 8.48 -21.74
N MET A 709 -19.70 7.78 -20.63
CA MET A 709 -20.58 8.15 -19.53
C MET A 709 -19.98 7.85 -18.17
N THR A 710 -20.45 8.57 -17.15
CA THR A 710 -20.09 8.34 -15.76
C THR A 710 -21.27 8.76 -14.88
N GLY A 711 -21.58 7.97 -13.86
CA GLY A 711 -22.65 8.26 -12.92
C GLY A 711 -22.93 7.04 -12.06
N GLU A 712 -23.20 7.27 -10.78
CA GLU A 712 -23.71 6.25 -9.89
C GLU A 712 -25.21 6.05 -10.13
N ILE A 713 -25.69 4.83 -9.98
CA ILE A 713 -27.10 4.48 -10.20
C ILE A 713 -27.78 4.09 -8.89
N SER A 714 -28.96 4.65 -8.65
CA SER A 714 -29.85 4.15 -7.61
C SER A 714 -30.80 3.05 -8.16
N LEU A 715 -31.37 2.24 -7.28
CA LEU A 715 -32.33 1.19 -7.64
C LEU A 715 -33.57 1.71 -8.42
N ARG A 716 -33.83 3.02 -8.32
CA ARG A 716 -34.95 3.69 -9.04
C ARG A 716 -34.51 4.34 -10.35
N GLY A 717 -33.25 4.17 -10.77
CA GLY A 717 -32.69 4.74 -11.97
C GLY A 717 -32.24 6.21 -11.87
N ARG A 718 -32.25 6.81 -10.67
CA ARG A 718 -31.70 8.15 -10.49
C ARG A 718 -30.19 8.10 -10.63
N VAL A 719 -29.65 9.07 -11.35
CA VAL A 719 -28.20 9.24 -11.52
C VAL A 719 -27.66 10.13 -10.40
N LEU A 720 -26.65 9.65 -9.68
CA LEU A 720 -26.07 10.30 -8.53
C LEU A 720 -24.68 10.86 -8.86
N PRO A 721 -24.23 11.93 -8.14
CA PRO A 721 -22.99 12.60 -8.42
C PRO A 721 -21.75 11.72 -8.18
N ILE A 722 -20.67 12.05 -8.87
CA ILE A 722 -19.41 11.31 -8.88
C ILE A 722 -18.21 12.21 -8.59
N GLY A 723 -17.09 11.61 -8.18
CA GLY A 723 -15.82 12.30 -8.02
C GLY A 723 -14.90 12.20 -9.24
N GLY A 724 -13.84 13.05 -9.25
CA GLY A 724 -12.78 13.02 -10.28
C GLY A 724 -13.25 13.42 -11.67
N LEU A 725 -14.22 14.34 -11.76
CA LEU A 725 -14.81 14.77 -13.04
C LEU A 725 -13.75 15.32 -14.01
N ARG A 726 -12.84 16.16 -13.52
CA ARG A 726 -11.77 16.74 -14.35
C ARG A 726 -10.94 15.69 -15.06
N GLU A 727 -10.46 14.71 -14.32
CA GLU A 727 -9.61 13.60 -14.83
C GLU A 727 -10.39 12.76 -15.84
N LYS A 728 -11.66 12.50 -15.58
CA LYS A 728 -12.55 11.75 -16.46
C LYS A 728 -12.79 12.46 -17.80
N LEU A 729 -13.05 13.76 -17.79
CA LEU A 729 -13.25 14.53 -19.02
C LEU A 729 -11.94 14.67 -19.81
N LEU A 730 -10.80 14.78 -19.14
CA LEU A 730 -9.48 14.74 -19.78
C LEU A 730 -9.24 13.40 -20.50
N ALA A 731 -9.64 12.30 -19.91
CA ALA A 731 -9.54 10.98 -20.54
C ALA A 731 -10.48 10.88 -21.76
N ALA A 732 -11.71 11.33 -21.63
CA ALA A 732 -12.66 11.36 -22.73
C ALA A 732 -12.14 12.14 -23.94
N ARG A 733 -11.63 13.35 -23.73
CA ARG A 733 -11.00 14.17 -24.78
C ARG A 733 -9.82 13.45 -25.42
N ARG A 734 -8.91 12.90 -24.62
CA ARG A 734 -7.70 12.19 -25.09
C ARG A 734 -8.05 11.00 -25.98
N SER A 735 -9.12 10.29 -25.66
CA SER A 735 -9.57 9.11 -26.41
C SER A 735 -10.49 9.44 -27.59
N GLY A 736 -10.70 10.72 -27.90
CA GLY A 736 -11.50 11.16 -29.06
C GLY A 736 -13.01 10.97 -28.88
N ILE A 737 -13.50 10.84 -27.66
CA ILE A 737 -14.93 10.90 -27.34
C ILE A 737 -15.45 12.28 -27.69
N LYS A 738 -16.68 12.36 -28.20
CA LYS A 738 -17.31 13.61 -28.58
C LYS A 738 -18.39 14.03 -27.58
N LYS A 739 -19.08 13.07 -26.99
CA LYS A 739 -20.19 13.30 -26.09
C LYS A 739 -19.98 12.60 -24.75
N VAL A 740 -20.19 13.33 -23.66
CA VAL A 740 -20.09 12.77 -22.30
C VAL A 740 -21.42 12.96 -21.59
N LEU A 741 -21.97 11.83 -21.06
CA LEU A 741 -23.16 11.84 -20.22
C LEU A 741 -22.72 11.81 -18.75
N MET A 742 -23.23 12.72 -17.95
CA MET A 742 -22.83 12.87 -16.55
C MET A 742 -23.98 13.36 -15.67
N PRO A 743 -23.92 13.14 -14.35
CA PRO A 743 -24.96 13.59 -13.43
C PRO A 743 -25.11 15.12 -13.45
N HIS A 744 -26.35 15.62 -13.39
CA HIS A 744 -26.64 17.06 -13.33
C HIS A 744 -26.03 17.72 -12.07
N ASP A 745 -26.01 17.00 -10.95
CA ASP A 745 -25.42 17.47 -9.68
C ASP A 745 -23.92 17.81 -9.78
N ASN A 746 -23.22 17.31 -10.84
CA ASN A 746 -21.81 17.61 -11.11
C ASN A 746 -21.61 18.87 -12.01
N GLU A 747 -22.63 19.60 -12.39
CA GLU A 747 -22.50 20.85 -13.17
C GLU A 747 -21.57 21.85 -12.47
N LYS A 748 -21.64 21.93 -11.15
CA LYS A 748 -20.78 22.80 -10.33
C LYS A 748 -19.29 22.51 -10.51
N ASP A 749 -18.92 21.23 -10.74
CA ASP A 749 -17.55 20.76 -10.82
C ASP A 749 -16.91 21.11 -12.20
N LEU A 750 -17.72 21.48 -13.20
CA LEU A 750 -17.21 21.96 -14.49
C LEU A 750 -16.36 23.22 -14.38
N LYS A 751 -16.55 24.03 -13.33
CA LYS A 751 -15.71 25.21 -13.06
C LYS A 751 -14.23 24.88 -12.84
N GLU A 752 -13.94 23.61 -12.51
CA GLU A 752 -12.57 23.13 -12.31
C GLU A 752 -11.95 22.56 -13.59
N VAL A 753 -12.76 22.37 -14.63
CA VAL A 753 -12.33 21.82 -15.90
C VAL A 753 -11.87 22.95 -16.80
N PRO A 754 -10.69 22.86 -17.42
CA PRO A 754 -10.20 23.89 -18.34
C PRO A 754 -11.13 24.07 -19.54
N ALA A 755 -11.31 25.31 -19.96
CA ALA A 755 -12.19 25.66 -21.09
C ALA A 755 -11.82 24.92 -22.38
N GLU A 756 -10.53 24.73 -22.66
CA GLU A 756 -10.03 23.95 -23.80
C GLU A 756 -10.57 22.52 -23.88
N VAL A 757 -10.92 21.91 -22.74
CA VAL A 757 -11.47 20.54 -22.67
C VAL A 757 -12.96 20.56 -22.99
N LEU A 758 -13.66 21.59 -22.49
CA LEU A 758 -15.10 21.74 -22.68
C LEU A 758 -15.47 22.13 -24.12
N GLU A 759 -14.59 22.85 -24.83
CA GLU A 759 -14.79 23.21 -26.24
C GLU A 759 -14.85 22.01 -27.18
N ASP A 760 -14.11 20.94 -26.84
CA ASP A 760 -14.03 19.72 -27.67
C ASP A 760 -15.07 18.65 -27.31
N LEU A 761 -15.83 18.83 -26.23
CA LEU A 761 -16.74 17.82 -25.68
C LEU A 761 -18.17 18.37 -25.58
N GLU A 762 -19.14 17.63 -26.13
CA GLU A 762 -20.57 17.86 -25.86
C GLU A 762 -20.93 17.23 -24.50
N ILE A 763 -21.22 18.06 -23.50
CA ILE A 763 -21.62 17.60 -22.17
C ILE A 763 -23.15 17.53 -22.11
N VAL A 764 -23.68 16.39 -21.70
CA VAL A 764 -25.12 16.17 -21.48
C VAL A 764 -25.33 15.80 -20.02
N PHE A 765 -26.10 16.62 -19.34
CA PHE A 765 -26.52 16.36 -17.98
C PHE A 765 -27.72 15.44 -17.93
N VAL A 766 -27.71 14.48 -17.02
CA VAL A 766 -28.77 13.49 -16.86
C VAL A 766 -29.10 13.31 -15.37
N ASP A 767 -30.38 13.23 -15.08
CA ASP A 767 -30.92 12.95 -13.74
C ASP A 767 -31.40 11.51 -13.60
N HIS A 768 -31.68 10.85 -14.72
CA HIS A 768 -32.24 9.51 -14.77
C HIS A 768 -31.64 8.68 -15.91
N VAL A 769 -31.50 7.36 -15.68
CA VAL A 769 -30.97 6.43 -16.71
C VAL A 769 -31.83 6.39 -17.97
N ASP A 770 -33.16 6.61 -17.88
CA ASP A 770 -34.02 6.69 -19.07
C ASP A 770 -33.61 7.83 -20.02
N GLU A 771 -32.97 8.88 -19.48
CA GLU A 771 -32.42 9.99 -20.29
C GLU A 771 -31.07 9.61 -20.93
N VAL A 772 -30.32 8.70 -20.28
CA VAL A 772 -29.03 8.21 -20.81
C VAL A 772 -29.20 7.39 -22.08
N LEU A 773 -30.18 6.47 -22.08
CA LEU A 773 -30.38 5.50 -23.16
C LEU A 773 -30.54 6.12 -24.56
N PRO A 774 -31.37 7.17 -24.78
CA PRO A 774 -31.51 7.82 -26.08
C PRO A 774 -30.26 8.49 -26.62
N HIS A 775 -29.39 8.95 -25.72
CA HIS A 775 -28.13 9.57 -26.09
C HIS A 775 -27.02 8.53 -26.36
N ALA A 776 -27.09 7.40 -25.68
CA ALA A 776 -26.06 6.37 -25.72
C ALA A 776 -26.30 5.31 -26.80
N LEU A 777 -27.55 4.91 -27.04
CA LEU A 777 -27.93 3.87 -28.00
C LEU A 777 -28.08 4.44 -29.41
N ALA A 778 -27.71 3.64 -30.40
CA ALA A 778 -27.82 4.03 -31.82
C ALA A 778 -29.23 3.68 -32.37
N ALA A 779 -30.29 4.16 -31.70
CA ALA A 779 -31.68 3.95 -32.07
C ALA A 779 -32.56 5.14 -31.67
N SER A 780 -33.75 5.25 -32.22
CA SER A 780 -34.72 6.25 -31.84
C SER A 780 -35.34 5.96 -30.46
N VAL A 781 -35.86 6.99 -29.81
CA VAL A 781 -36.55 6.86 -28.52
C VAL A 781 -37.70 5.85 -28.59
N GLU A 782 -38.44 5.83 -29.73
CA GLU A 782 -39.55 4.92 -29.96
C GLU A 782 -39.10 3.45 -30.07
N GLU A 783 -37.94 3.22 -30.68
CA GLU A 783 -37.35 1.88 -30.78
C GLU A 783 -36.87 1.38 -29.45
N ILE A 784 -36.29 2.25 -28.64
CA ILE A 784 -35.73 1.90 -27.30
C ILE A 784 -36.88 1.57 -26.32
N PHE A 785 -37.98 2.38 -26.34
CA PHE A 785 -39.05 2.28 -25.36
C PHE A 785 -40.35 1.65 -25.92
N SER A 786 -40.23 0.85 -26.98
CA SER A 786 -41.36 0.09 -27.62
C SER A 786 -42.61 0.93 -27.89
N GLY A 787 -42.47 2.14 -28.41
CA GLY A 787 -43.60 3.03 -28.80
C GLY A 787 -44.31 3.72 -27.62
N ARG A 788 -43.84 3.55 -26.39
CA ARG A 788 -44.27 4.36 -25.23
C ARG A 788 -43.39 5.61 -25.12
N ALA A 789 -43.64 6.55 -26.01
CA ALA A 789 -42.82 7.72 -26.32
C ALA A 789 -42.54 8.70 -25.15
N THR A 790 -43.12 8.50 -24.00
CA THR A 790 -42.93 9.33 -22.80
C THR A 790 -42.84 8.45 -21.58
N ALA A 791 -41.80 7.62 -21.52
CA ALA A 791 -41.49 6.91 -20.28
C ALA A 791 -41.02 7.92 -19.24
N GLN A 792 -41.95 8.41 -18.45
CA GLN A 792 -41.59 9.19 -17.28
C GLN A 792 -40.75 8.33 -16.33
N PRO A 793 -39.70 8.87 -15.75
CA PRO A 793 -38.93 8.17 -14.71
C PRO A 793 -39.88 7.58 -13.67
N LEU A 794 -39.62 6.36 -13.23
CA LEU A 794 -40.51 5.61 -12.32
C LEU A 794 -40.85 6.41 -11.04
N TYR A 795 -39.91 7.24 -10.57
CA TYR A 795 -40.14 8.09 -9.40
C TYR A 795 -41.10 9.26 -9.67
N LEU A 796 -41.22 9.74 -10.89
CA LEU A 796 -42.18 10.79 -11.24
C LEU A 796 -43.61 10.20 -11.38
N SER A 797 -43.74 8.96 -11.89
CA SER A 797 -45.04 8.28 -11.95
C SER A 797 -45.61 7.98 -10.57
N LEU A 798 -44.76 7.72 -9.59
CA LEU A 798 -45.20 7.51 -8.20
C LEU A 798 -45.64 8.81 -7.49
N ARG A 799 -45.15 9.99 -7.93
CA ARG A 799 -45.62 11.29 -7.43
C ARG A 799 -46.95 11.72 -8.02
N ALA A 800 -47.15 11.44 -9.31
CA ALA A 800 -48.44 11.75 -9.97
C ALA A 800 -49.61 10.95 -9.36
N GLY A 801 -49.37 9.67 -9.04
CA GLY A 801 -50.38 8.85 -8.38
C GLY A 801 -50.74 9.19 -6.94
N LYS A 802 -49.91 9.99 -6.25
CA LYS A 802 -50.21 10.50 -4.91
C LYS A 802 -51.05 11.78 -4.94
N ASN A 803 -50.85 12.64 -5.93
CA ASN A 803 -51.63 13.88 -6.04
C ASN A 803 -53.06 13.69 -6.48
N ASP A 804 -53.38 12.62 -7.23
CA ASP A 804 -54.77 12.31 -7.64
C ASP A 804 -55.61 11.63 -6.54
N LYS A 805 -54.95 11.08 -5.48
CA LYS A 805 -55.69 10.48 -4.36
C LYS A 805 -55.98 11.48 -3.22
N ASP A 806 -55.20 12.55 -3.09
CA ASP A 806 -55.45 13.58 -2.06
C ASP A 806 -56.42 14.66 -2.49
N SER A 807 -56.77 14.73 -3.81
CA SER A 807 -57.78 15.68 -4.31
C SER A 807 -59.25 15.21 -4.25
N SER A 808 -59.46 13.92 -3.85
CA SER A 808 -60.83 13.36 -3.76
C SER A 808 -61.40 13.19 -2.33
N ALA A 809 -60.68 13.71 -1.32
CA ALA A 809 -61.10 13.63 0.09
C ALA A 809 -61.28 15.04 0.69
N ALA A 810 -62.09 15.87 0.05
CA ALA A 810 -62.68 17.07 0.66
C ALA A 810 -64.09 17.27 0.09
N ALA A 811 -65.08 16.64 0.64
CA ALA A 811 -66.49 17.01 0.51
C ALA A 811 -67.09 17.10 1.93
N PRO A 812 -68.03 18.05 2.13
CA PRO A 812 -68.29 18.69 3.42
C PRO A 812 -69.36 18.00 4.24
N GLN A 813 -69.22 18.04 5.53
CA GLN A 813 -70.27 18.59 6.45
C GLN A 813 -69.70 18.69 7.84
#